data_018f43f30f70487d912416c0df486435
#
_entry.id   018f43f30f70487d912416c0df486435
#
_cell.length_a   1.000
_cell.length_b   1.000
_cell.length_c   1.000
_cell.angle_alpha   90.00
_cell.angle_beta   90.00
_cell.angle_gamma   90.00
#
_symmetry.space_group_name_H-M   'P 1'
#
loop_
_entity.id
_entity.type
_entity.pdbx_description
1 polymer ?
#
loop_
_entity_poly.entity_id
_entity_poly.type
_entity_poly.pdbx_seq_one_letter_code
_entity_poly.pdbx_strand_id
1 'polypeptide(L)'
;MNGALLLTCVSDGWRRGAGCVNDRIGRDPDARLHYEVSNKGRSRIISTTLRAPASGQDSVRPVGQLPPPRNAWATIRSLLPFLWPKDNVSARMQLVAAMAALILSKVAMVYVPVVYSQAVDALTPHGPQGLIYLPLALVVGYTLLRVAGALFGELRDALFAQTQAQASRMLGLETFRHLHTLSMRFHLDRQTGGLGRNISRGVTAVEQVLRFAVFNILPTLIEILLVIGILWGLFDWRFALVAFAAVGTYILFTVGFASWRIRFRRTMNDMDTETQNRTVDSLLNFETVKYFGNEALEAERVDESLRRYARSMVKTQISLNLLNIGQAVIISIGLGAIMLMAAQGVVEGRYSVGRFVLVNTYLMQLYLPLNFLGFVYNTIRQGLVDMEQMFRLMEVEQEVKDRPGALTLPATLDGGAPASLVFDDVWFGYHEERPILRGVSFAVPPGGTLAIVGPTGAGKSTISRLLFRFYDPGQGRIVIDGHDIRDLTQQSLRAAIGVVPQDTVLFNDTIRYNIAYGRPGASQAEIEHAARLAQVHDFVLRLPEGYDTRVGERGLKLSGGEKQRVAIARTILKNPRILILDEATSALDTRTEQEIGAALRAVSQARTTLIIAHRLSTVVDADSIIVLSEGKVIEQGTHAELLAKAGVYAHMWDAQQEQPADLIPV
;
A
#
# COMPACT_ATOMS: atom_id res chain seq x y z
N MET A 1 11.41 -11.13 9.59
CA MET A 1 12.84 -11.34 9.43
C MET A 1 13.40 -11.79 10.76
N ASN A 2 13.99 -12.95 10.76
CA ASN A 2 14.56 -13.58 11.94
C ASN A 2 15.80 -12.81 12.40
N GLY A 3 15.75 -12.23 13.60
CA GLY A 3 16.93 -11.79 14.30
C GLY A 3 17.65 -13.02 14.85
N ALA A 4 18.71 -13.44 14.18
CA ALA A 4 19.64 -14.41 14.72
C ALA A 4 20.42 -13.73 15.84
N LEU A 5 20.09 -14.02 17.08
CA LEU A 5 20.94 -13.74 18.22
C LEU A 5 22.06 -14.79 18.21
N LEU A 6 23.26 -14.32 17.85
CA LEU A 6 24.50 -15.06 18.02
C LEU A 6 24.74 -15.29 19.52
N LEU A 7 24.60 -16.53 19.94
CA LEU A 7 25.09 -17.03 21.25
C LEU A 7 26.61 -17.07 21.17
N THR A 8 27.30 -16.10 21.77
CA THR A 8 28.71 -16.26 22.16
C THR A 8 28.80 -17.24 23.32
N CYS A 9 29.25 -18.45 23.03
CA CYS A 9 29.71 -19.36 24.06
C CYS A 9 30.96 -18.76 24.72
N VAL A 10 30.84 -18.40 25.99
CA VAL A 10 32.02 -18.16 26.83
C VAL A 10 32.69 -19.50 27.07
N SER A 11 33.80 -19.74 26.37
CA SER A 11 34.69 -20.86 26.63
C SER A 11 35.60 -20.49 27.81
N ASP A 12 35.24 -20.96 29.01
CA ASP A 12 36.27 -21.36 29.96
C ASP A 12 35.67 -22.28 31.02
N GLY A 13 36.14 -23.51 30.99
CA GLY A 13 36.27 -24.36 32.14
C GLY A 13 35.10 -25.21 32.61
N TRP A 14 34.38 -25.96 31.72
CA TRP A 14 33.64 -27.13 32.21
C TRP A 14 33.60 -28.26 31.17
N ARG A 15 34.51 -29.16 31.25
CA ARG A 15 34.39 -30.47 30.60
C ARG A 15 33.40 -31.33 31.39
N ARG A 16 32.34 -31.80 30.69
CA ARG A 16 31.35 -32.85 30.98
C ARG A 16 29.95 -32.35 31.32
N GLY A 17 29.04 -32.53 30.34
CA GLY A 17 27.59 -32.57 30.56
C GLY A 17 26.83 -31.30 30.13
N ALA A 18 26.81 -30.96 28.86
CA ALA A 18 25.93 -29.91 28.34
C ALA A 18 24.56 -30.48 27.97
N GLY A 19 23.51 -30.09 28.71
CA GLY A 19 22.11 -30.26 28.31
C GLY A 19 21.66 -29.07 27.43
N CYS A 20 20.90 -29.35 26.40
CA CYS A 20 20.32 -28.32 25.53
C CYS A 20 19.28 -27.47 26.27
N VAL A 21 19.39 -26.15 26.15
CA VAL A 21 18.41 -25.18 26.65
C VAL A 21 17.40 -24.92 25.52
N ASN A 22 16.11 -25.12 25.79
CA ASN A 22 15.01 -24.84 24.86
C ASN A 22 14.29 -23.56 25.33
N ASP A 23 14.50 -22.45 24.64
CA ASP A 23 13.88 -21.16 24.95
C ASP A 23 12.52 -21.04 24.23
N ARG A 24 11.45 -20.89 25.02
CA ARG A 24 10.16 -20.38 24.53
C ARG A 24 9.96 -18.95 25.03
N ILE A 25 10.09 -17.98 24.14
CA ILE A 25 9.79 -16.58 24.45
C ILE A 25 8.29 -16.32 24.22
N GLY A 26 7.54 -16.12 25.31
CA GLY A 26 6.17 -15.61 25.29
C GLY A 26 6.17 -14.07 25.21
N ARG A 27 5.26 -13.50 24.42
CA ARG A 27 5.03 -12.04 24.33
C ARG A 27 4.13 -11.59 25.48
N ASP A 28 4.71 -11.36 26.66
CA ASP A 28 4.03 -10.73 27.80
C ASP A 28 4.94 -9.62 28.33
N PRO A 29 4.46 -8.39 28.59
CA PRO A 29 5.28 -7.30 29.12
C PRO A 29 5.85 -7.58 30.52
N ASP A 30 5.34 -8.61 31.22
CA ASP A 30 5.88 -9.15 32.47
C ASP A 30 6.66 -10.44 32.28
N ALA A 31 7.40 -10.61 31.19
CA ALA A 31 8.08 -11.83 30.83
C ALA A 31 9.03 -12.31 31.96
N ARG A 32 8.64 -13.38 32.61
CA ARG A 32 9.52 -14.13 33.54
C ARG A 32 10.36 -15.11 32.73
N LEU A 33 11.66 -14.89 32.69
CA LEU A 33 12.61 -15.86 32.12
C LEU A 33 12.77 -17.01 33.10
N HIS A 34 12.30 -18.19 32.69
CA HIS A 34 12.49 -19.43 33.46
C HIS A 34 13.63 -20.21 32.81
N TYR A 35 14.69 -20.44 33.60
CA TYR A 35 15.78 -21.32 33.21
C TYR A 35 15.66 -22.63 33.99
N GLU A 36 15.63 -23.73 33.27
CA GLU A 36 15.67 -25.06 33.87
C GLU A 36 17.11 -25.59 33.79
N VAL A 37 17.78 -25.63 34.94
CA VAL A 37 19.11 -26.23 35.04
C VAL A 37 18.94 -27.61 35.66
N SER A 38 19.03 -28.66 34.84
CA SER A 38 18.98 -30.05 35.30
C SER A 38 20.38 -30.51 35.70
N ASN A 39 20.57 -30.73 37.00
CA ASN A 39 21.75 -31.41 37.52
C ASN A 39 21.30 -32.58 38.37
N LYS A 40 21.46 -33.81 37.85
CA LYS A 40 21.28 -35.11 38.55
C LYS A 40 20.15 -35.13 39.57
N GLY A 41 18.90 -35.20 39.09
CA GLY A 41 17.78 -35.68 39.91
C GLY A 41 17.08 -34.67 40.81
N ARG A 42 17.37 -33.38 40.75
CA ARG A 42 16.59 -32.32 41.43
C ARG A 42 16.51 -31.07 40.56
N SER A 43 15.33 -30.77 40.00
CA SER A 43 15.04 -29.50 39.32
C SER A 43 14.83 -28.39 40.35
N ARG A 44 15.61 -27.33 40.28
CA ARG A 44 15.34 -26.07 40.97
C ARG A 44 15.02 -24.99 39.92
N ILE A 45 13.82 -24.45 40.01
CA ILE A 45 13.41 -23.31 39.20
C ILE A 45 13.89 -22.02 39.90
N ILE A 46 14.84 -21.34 39.31
CA ILE A 46 15.28 -20.01 39.76
C ILE A 46 14.56 -18.96 38.90
N SER A 47 13.62 -18.23 39.49
CA SER A 47 12.94 -17.11 38.84
C SER A 47 13.66 -15.82 39.20
N THR A 48 14.29 -15.17 38.22
CA THR A 48 14.84 -13.83 38.36
C THR A 48 13.96 -12.86 37.63
N THR A 49 13.33 -11.92 38.34
CA THR A 49 12.59 -10.82 37.76
C THR A 49 13.56 -9.72 37.36
N LEU A 50 13.87 -9.61 36.08
CA LEU A 50 14.50 -8.41 35.51
C LEU A 50 13.42 -7.37 35.32
N ARG A 51 13.31 -6.45 36.28
CA ARG A 51 12.50 -5.21 36.10
C ARG A 51 13.25 -4.33 35.11
N ALA A 52 12.70 -4.16 33.90
CA ALA A 52 13.17 -3.15 32.99
C ALA A 52 13.08 -1.78 33.67
N PRO A 53 14.09 -0.91 33.56
CA PRO A 53 13.99 0.44 34.11
C PRO A 53 12.85 1.17 33.40
N ALA A 54 11.95 1.77 34.19
CA ALA A 54 10.94 2.69 33.66
C ALA A 54 11.66 3.94 33.13
N SER A 55 12.06 3.88 31.87
CA SER A 55 12.56 5.04 31.15
C SER A 55 11.37 5.79 30.56
N GLY A 56 10.95 6.85 31.24
CA GLY A 56 10.25 7.94 30.62
C GLY A 56 11.18 8.65 29.65
N GLN A 57 11.41 8.05 28.50
CA GLN A 57 11.98 8.67 27.33
C GLN A 57 11.04 8.35 26.19
N ASP A 58 10.47 9.39 25.58
CA ASP A 58 9.89 9.30 24.25
C ASP A 58 10.94 8.64 23.36
N SER A 59 10.80 7.33 23.15
CA SER A 59 11.68 6.56 22.28
C SER A 59 11.44 7.09 20.87
N VAL A 60 12.38 7.88 20.37
CA VAL A 60 12.46 8.30 18.97
C VAL A 60 12.38 7.02 18.15
N ARG A 61 11.29 6.85 17.43
CA ARG A 61 11.06 5.65 16.60
C ARG A 61 12.12 5.59 15.52
N PRO A 62 12.68 4.41 15.21
CA PRO A 62 13.55 4.27 14.06
C PRO A 62 12.80 4.73 12.80
N VAL A 63 13.40 5.65 12.06
CA VAL A 63 12.82 6.23 10.85
C VAL A 63 12.46 5.13 9.85
N GLY A 64 11.25 5.19 9.28
CA GLY A 64 10.75 4.20 8.30
C GLY A 64 10.00 3.00 8.88
N GLN A 65 9.86 2.84 10.19
CA GLN A 65 9.03 1.78 10.78
C GLN A 65 7.54 2.17 10.82
N LEU A 66 6.68 1.15 10.58
CA LEU A 66 5.24 1.35 10.72
C LEU A 66 4.88 1.66 12.18
N PRO A 67 4.02 2.64 12.45
CA PRO A 67 3.49 2.88 13.78
C PRO A 67 2.73 1.66 14.32
N PRO A 68 2.52 1.55 15.65
CA PRO A 68 1.79 0.45 16.25
C PRO A 68 0.35 0.37 15.73
N PRO A 69 -0.32 -0.78 15.80
CA PRO A 69 -1.70 -0.94 15.36
C PRO A 69 -2.64 0.01 16.12
N ARG A 70 -3.55 0.64 15.39
CA ARG A 70 -4.57 1.55 15.91
C ARG A 70 -5.81 0.80 16.39
N ASN A 71 -6.55 1.39 17.32
CA ASN A 71 -7.88 0.92 17.68
C ASN A 71 -8.86 1.20 16.54
N ALA A 72 -9.85 0.29 16.31
CA ALA A 72 -10.87 0.41 15.27
C ALA A 72 -11.60 1.78 15.31
N TRP A 73 -11.87 2.31 16.50
CA TRP A 73 -12.49 3.62 16.70
C TRP A 73 -11.62 4.78 16.21
N ALA A 74 -10.30 4.71 16.43
CA ALA A 74 -9.35 5.69 15.93
C ALA A 74 -9.30 5.69 14.39
N THR A 75 -9.37 4.51 13.79
CA THR A 75 -9.41 4.34 12.32
C THR A 75 -10.68 4.96 11.74
N ILE A 76 -11.85 4.75 12.35
CA ILE A 76 -13.11 5.39 11.92
C ILE A 76 -13.04 6.92 12.06
N ARG A 77 -12.48 7.40 13.16
CA ARG A 77 -12.33 8.86 13.38
C ARG A 77 -11.42 9.51 12.32
N SER A 78 -10.44 8.80 11.83
CA SER A 78 -9.56 9.28 10.75
C SER A 78 -10.29 9.46 9.41
N LEU A 79 -11.47 8.84 9.21
CA LEU A 79 -12.31 9.04 8.02
C LEU A 79 -13.15 10.31 8.07
N LEU A 80 -13.47 10.83 9.26
CA LEU A 80 -14.38 11.96 9.40
C LEU A 80 -13.97 13.21 8.59
N PRO A 81 -12.67 13.60 8.52
CA PRO A 81 -12.25 14.73 7.69
C PRO A 81 -12.54 14.55 6.19
N PHE A 82 -12.50 13.32 5.70
CA PHE A 82 -12.75 13.00 4.27
C PHE A 82 -14.23 12.97 3.94
N LEU A 83 -15.10 12.63 4.92
CA LEU A 83 -16.55 12.67 4.79
C LEU A 83 -17.11 14.09 4.96
N TRP A 84 -16.45 14.92 5.78
CA TRP A 84 -16.86 16.28 6.08
C TRP A 84 -15.77 17.28 5.69
N PRO A 85 -15.49 17.44 4.38
CA PRO A 85 -14.42 18.33 3.93
C PRO A 85 -14.74 19.79 4.30
N LYS A 86 -13.76 20.48 4.90
CA LYS A 86 -13.96 21.87 5.35
C LYS A 86 -14.14 22.84 4.18
N ASP A 87 -13.54 22.53 3.06
CA ASP A 87 -13.44 23.43 1.89
C ASP A 87 -14.51 23.19 0.83
N ASN A 88 -15.39 22.18 1.01
CA ASN A 88 -16.43 21.84 0.01
C ASN A 88 -17.83 21.84 0.64
N VAL A 89 -18.51 22.99 0.56
CA VAL A 89 -19.88 23.18 1.07
C VAL A 89 -20.87 22.28 0.32
N SER A 90 -20.69 22.08 -1.00
CA SER A 90 -21.57 21.24 -1.80
C SER A 90 -21.56 19.78 -1.33
N ALA A 91 -20.39 19.21 -1.02
CA ALA A 91 -20.27 17.85 -0.49
C ALA A 91 -20.98 17.69 0.87
N ARG A 92 -20.90 18.69 1.74
CA ARG A 92 -21.62 18.69 3.03
C ARG A 92 -23.13 18.75 2.84
N MET A 93 -23.61 19.61 1.94
CA MET A 93 -25.04 19.70 1.62
C MET A 93 -25.57 18.38 1.04
N GLN A 94 -24.80 17.72 0.16
CA GLN A 94 -25.16 16.41 -0.40
C GLN A 94 -25.23 15.33 0.70
N LEU A 95 -24.28 15.31 1.65
CA LEU A 95 -24.31 14.37 2.76
C LEU A 95 -25.53 14.59 3.66
N VAL A 96 -25.85 15.86 3.99
CA VAL A 96 -27.04 16.19 4.79
C VAL A 96 -28.31 15.81 4.05
N ALA A 97 -28.41 16.11 2.75
CA ALA A 97 -29.55 15.73 1.91
C ALA A 97 -29.70 14.18 1.82
N ALA A 98 -28.59 13.44 1.69
CA ALA A 98 -28.61 11.99 1.73
C ALA A 98 -29.13 11.43 3.06
N MET A 99 -28.71 12.04 4.19
CA MET A 99 -29.20 11.64 5.52
C MET A 99 -30.69 11.97 5.69
N ALA A 100 -31.15 13.12 5.22
CA ALA A 100 -32.57 13.46 5.21
C ALA A 100 -33.39 12.49 4.35
N ALA A 101 -32.93 12.17 3.14
CA ALA A 101 -33.57 11.19 2.26
C ALA A 101 -33.61 9.79 2.91
N LEU A 102 -32.55 9.38 3.62
CA LEU A 102 -32.53 8.15 4.40
C LEU A 102 -33.67 8.09 5.43
N ILE A 103 -33.79 9.15 6.24
CA ILE A 103 -34.82 9.22 7.27
C ILE A 103 -36.22 9.19 6.64
N LEU A 104 -36.45 10.00 5.59
CA LEU A 104 -37.73 10.04 4.89
C LEU A 104 -38.08 8.67 4.26
N SER A 105 -37.11 8.01 3.64
CA SER A 105 -37.29 6.65 3.10
C SER A 105 -37.71 5.66 4.18
N LYS A 106 -37.02 5.68 5.34
CA LYS A 106 -37.33 4.74 6.44
C LYS A 106 -38.66 5.04 7.12
N VAL A 107 -39.00 6.31 7.33
CA VAL A 107 -40.31 6.71 7.86
C VAL A 107 -41.40 6.26 6.91
N ALA A 108 -41.30 6.53 5.60
CA ALA A 108 -42.26 6.08 4.61
C ALA A 108 -42.43 4.55 4.62
N MET A 109 -41.33 3.80 4.55
CA MET A 109 -41.33 2.34 4.51
C MET A 109 -41.93 1.71 5.79
N VAL A 110 -41.60 2.26 6.97
CA VAL A 110 -42.11 1.77 8.24
C VAL A 110 -43.61 2.11 8.41
N TYR A 111 -44.12 3.15 7.74
CA TYR A 111 -45.54 3.49 7.80
C TYR A 111 -46.41 2.67 6.83
N VAL A 112 -45.81 2.05 5.79
CA VAL A 112 -46.53 1.19 4.81
C VAL A 112 -47.31 0.08 5.48
N PRO A 113 -46.79 -0.73 6.44
CA PRO A 113 -47.57 -1.76 7.13
C PRO A 113 -48.76 -1.23 7.95
N VAL A 114 -48.68 0.01 8.47
CA VAL A 114 -49.79 0.65 9.20
C VAL A 114 -50.97 0.90 8.27
N VAL A 115 -50.72 1.51 7.10
CA VAL A 115 -51.76 1.76 6.10
C VAL A 115 -52.33 0.44 5.56
N TYR A 116 -51.46 -0.58 5.39
CA TYR A 116 -51.90 -1.91 4.99
C TYR A 116 -52.81 -2.57 6.03
N SER A 117 -52.49 -2.47 7.31
CA SER A 117 -53.33 -2.93 8.43
C SER A 117 -54.72 -2.26 8.42
N GLN A 118 -54.76 -0.94 8.21
CA GLN A 118 -56.02 -0.21 8.12
C GLN A 118 -56.86 -0.63 6.89
N ALA A 119 -56.20 -0.94 5.77
CA ALA A 119 -56.88 -1.45 4.59
C ALA A 119 -57.49 -2.84 4.81
N VAL A 120 -56.78 -3.72 5.56
CA VAL A 120 -57.28 -5.03 5.95
C VAL A 120 -58.50 -4.89 6.89
N ASP A 121 -58.43 -3.98 7.86
CA ASP A 121 -59.55 -3.72 8.77
C ASP A 121 -60.77 -3.19 8.03
N ALA A 122 -60.62 -2.33 7.03
CA ALA A 122 -61.70 -1.83 6.21
C ALA A 122 -62.40 -2.93 5.35
N LEU A 123 -61.69 -4.02 5.08
CA LEU A 123 -62.27 -5.19 4.36
C LEU A 123 -62.92 -6.22 5.30
N THR A 124 -62.80 -6.06 6.62
CA THR A 124 -63.52 -6.91 7.56
C THR A 124 -64.97 -6.45 7.68
N PRO A 125 -65.95 -7.38 7.84
CA PRO A 125 -67.37 -7.02 7.93
C PRO A 125 -67.66 -6.09 9.12
N HIS A 126 -68.35 -4.97 8.86
CA HIS A 126 -68.71 -3.98 9.88
C HIS A 126 -70.22 -3.90 10.05
N GLY A 127 -70.70 -3.86 11.27
CA GLY A 127 -72.06 -3.68 11.64
C GLY A 127 -72.94 -4.91 11.42
N PRO A 128 -74.26 -4.83 11.78
CA PRO A 128 -75.21 -5.95 11.72
C PRO A 128 -75.51 -6.50 10.33
N GLN A 129 -75.17 -5.71 9.28
CA GLN A 129 -75.42 -6.04 7.86
C GLN A 129 -74.21 -6.59 7.14
N GLY A 130 -73.00 -6.66 7.80
CA GLY A 130 -71.77 -7.20 7.20
C GLY A 130 -71.30 -6.45 5.99
N LEU A 131 -71.48 -5.11 5.92
CA LEU A 131 -71.10 -4.28 4.79
C LEU A 131 -69.58 -4.22 4.66
N ILE A 132 -69.06 -4.50 3.45
CA ILE A 132 -67.64 -4.41 3.09
C ILE A 132 -67.49 -3.21 2.15
N TYR A 133 -66.57 -2.30 2.50
CA TYR A 133 -66.21 -1.12 1.67
C TYR A 133 -64.88 -1.32 0.99
N LEU A 134 -64.79 -0.89 -0.30
CA LEU A 134 -63.48 -0.88 -1.00
C LEU A 134 -62.60 0.28 -0.47
N PRO A 135 -61.49 -0.01 0.18
CA PRO A 135 -60.62 1.02 0.81
C PRO A 135 -59.67 1.66 -0.22
N LEU A 136 -60.23 2.24 -1.31
CA LEU A 136 -59.45 2.75 -2.44
C LEU A 136 -58.38 3.78 -1.99
N ALA A 137 -58.74 4.71 -1.10
CA ALA A 137 -57.82 5.72 -0.60
C ALA A 137 -56.66 5.11 0.18
N LEU A 138 -56.89 4.04 0.97
CA LEU A 138 -55.84 3.35 1.71
C LEU A 138 -54.92 2.54 0.78
N VAL A 139 -55.46 1.91 -0.26
CA VAL A 139 -54.65 1.19 -1.26
C VAL A 139 -53.80 2.15 -2.08
N VAL A 140 -54.33 3.30 -2.49
CA VAL A 140 -53.59 4.35 -3.16
C VAL A 140 -52.50 4.92 -2.23
N GLY A 141 -52.86 5.23 -0.97
CA GLY A 141 -51.92 5.71 0.05
C GLY A 141 -50.80 4.73 0.33
N TYR A 142 -51.11 3.43 0.43
CA TYR A 142 -50.08 2.35 0.54
C TYR A 142 -49.12 2.38 -0.64
N THR A 143 -49.65 2.48 -1.88
CA THR A 143 -48.83 2.49 -3.10
C THR A 143 -47.95 3.72 -3.15
N LEU A 144 -48.50 4.91 -2.87
CA LEU A 144 -47.76 6.17 -2.85
C LEU A 144 -46.63 6.16 -1.79
N LEU A 145 -46.89 5.67 -0.59
CA LEU A 145 -45.89 5.53 0.47
C LEU A 145 -44.75 4.58 0.06
N ARG A 146 -45.09 3.47 -0.59
CA ARG A 146 -44.10 2.50 -1.07
C ARG A 146 -43.23 3.08 -2.16
N VAL A 147 -43.83 3.80 -3.11
CA VAL A 147 -43.10 4.51 -4.17
C VAL A 147 -42.24 5.62 -3.57
N ALA A 148 -42.74 6.42 -2.64
CA ALA A 148 -42.01 7.47 -1.97
C ALA A 148 -40.80 6.90 -1.19
N GLY A 149 -40.99 5.80 -0.46
CA GLY A 149 -39.92 5.12 0.26
C GLY A 149 -38.81 4.63 -0.67
N ALA A 150 -39.15 4.06 -1.81
CA ALA A 150 -38.19 3.63 -2.83
C ALA A 150 -37.48 4.85 -3.46
N LEU A 151 -38.24 5.89 -3.85
CA LEU A 151 -37.69 7.11 -4.45
C LEU A 151 -36.66 7.79 -3.53
N PHE A 152 -37.00 7.98 -2.26
CA PHE A 152 -36.08 8.55 -1.28
C PHE A 152 -34.87 7.63 -1.02
N GLY A 153 -35.03 6.30 -1.12
CA GLY A 153 -33.92 5.35 -1.07
C GLY A 153 -32.94 5.54 -2.21
N GLU A 154 -33.42 5.57 -3.46
CA GLU A 154 -32.59 5.80 -4.65
C GLU A 154 -31.96 7.20 -4.65
N LEU A 155 -32.69 8.22 -4.20
CA LEU A 155 -32.15 9.58 -4.07
C LEU A 155 -31.00 9.64 -3.06
N ARG A 156 -31.13 8.97 -1.91
CA ARG A 156 -30.06 8.83 -0.94
C ARG A 156 -28.81 8.20 -1.59
N ASP A 157 -29.00 7.10 -2.33
CA ASP A 157 -27.91 6.34 -2.95
C ASP A 157 -27.17 7.20 -4.00
N ALA A 158 -27.91 7.93 -4.83
CA ALA A 158 -27.36 8.84 -5.82
C ALA A 158 -26.56 9.99 -5.17
N LEU A 159 -27.10 10.63 -4.14
CA LEU A 159 -26.42 11.73 -3.42
C LEU A 159 -25.17 11.28 -2.70
N PHE A 160 -25.18 10.08 -2.09
CA PHE A 160 -24.05 9.57 -1.36
C PHE A 160 -22.93 9.03 -2.26
N ALA A 161 -23.28 8.47 -3.43
CA ALA A 161 -22.29 7.91 -4.37
C ALA A 161 -21.22 8.92 -4.77
N GLN A 162 -21.60 10.17 -5.00
CA GLN A 162 -20.64 11.24 -5.34
C GLN A 162 -19.70 11.55 -4.17
N THR A 163 -20.23 11.64 -2.94
CA THR A 163 -19.43 11.88 -1.72
C THR A 163 -18.46 10.74 -1.48
N GLN A 164 -18.91 9.49 -1.64
CA GLN A 164 -18.07 8.30 -1.52
C GLN A 164 -16.93 8.29 -2.53
N ALA A 165 -17.22 8.53 -3.81
CA ALA A 165 -16.21 8.55 -4.88
C ALA A 165 -15.16 9.65 -4.65
N GLN A 166 -15.59 10.84 -4.19
CA GLN A 166 -14.67 11.94 -3.85
C GLN A 166 -13.76 11.58 -2.67
N ALA A 167 -14.32 11.00 -1.60
CA ALA A 167 -13.53 10.57 -0.44
C ALA A 167 -12.48 9.54 -0.82
N SER A 168 -12.85 8.52 -1.60
CA SER A 168 -11.93 7.49 -2.10
C SER A 168 -10.83 8.07 -2.97
N ARG A 169 -11.17 8.98 -3.89
CA ARG A 169 -10.20 9.65 -4.75
C ARG A 169 -9.22 10.50 -3.95
N MET A 170 -9.71 11.31 -3.00
CA MET A 170 -8.86 12.16 -2.17
C MET A 170 -7.90 11.34 -1.33
N LEU A 171 -8.39 10.31 -0.67
CA LEU A 171 -7.59 9.44 0.17
C LEU A 171 -6.54 8.67 -0.63
N GLY A 172 -6.92 8.11 -1.79
CA GLY A 172 -6.00 7.43 -2.68
C GLY A 172 -4.87 8.35 -3.18
N LEU A 173 -5.21 9.57 -3.58
CA LEU A 173 -4.24 10.56 -4.04
C LEU A 173 -3.31 11.03 -2.92
N GLU A 174 -3.84 11.29 -1.73
CA GLU A 174 -3.04 11.71 -0.56
C GLU A 174 -2.07 10.62 -0.14
N THR A 175 -2.55 9.37 -0.06
CA THR A 175 -1.68 8.20 0.23
C THR A 175 -0.59 8.05 -0.83
N PHE A 176 -0.93 8.17 -2.11
CA PHE A 176 0.02 8.08 -3.22
C PHE A 176 1.09 9.18 -3.14
N ARG A 177 0.67 10.43 -2.91
CA ARG A 177 1.59 11.55 -2.73
C ARG A 177 2.52 11.33 -1.54
N HIS A 178 1.97 10.89 -0.41
CA HIS A 178 2.75 10.63 0.79
C HIS A 178 3.81 9.55 0.55
N LEU A 179 3.47 8.45 -0.12
CA LEU A 179 4.45 7.40 -0.45
C LEU A 179 5.62 7.91 -1.30
N HIS A 180 5.38 8.85 -2.21
CA HIS A 180 6.46 9.47 -2.99
C HIS A 180 7.33 10.45 -2.21
N THR A 181 6.93 10.85 -1.01
CA THR A 181 7.76 11.66 -0.10
C THR A 181 8.61 10.82 0.85
N LEU A 182 8.36 9.51 0.93
CA LEU A 182 9.11 8.60 1.80
C LEU A 182 10.52 8.32 1.26
N SER A 183 11.44 7.96 2.18
CA SER A 183 12.84 7.73 1.86
C SER A 183 13.06 6.51 0.95
N MET A 184 14.19 6.51 0.25
CA MET A 184 14.65 5.38 -0.56
C MET A 184 14.80 4.10 0.28
N ARG A 185 15.24 4.21 1.54
CA ARG A 185 15.32 3.09 2.51
C ARG A 185 13.98 2.40 2.68
N PHE A 186 12.90 3.17 2.88
CA PHE A 186 11.55 2.64 3.02
C PHE A 186 11.13 1.79 1.81
N HIS A 187 11.47 2.24 0.59
CA HIS A 187 11.13 1.54 -0.64
C HIS A 187 11.99 0.30 -0.90
N LEU A 188 13.28 0.34 -0.53
CA LEU A 188 14.20 -0.81 -0.68
C LEU A 188 13.90 -1.93 0.31
N ASP A 189 13.51 -1.60 1.55
CA ASP A 189 13.19 -2.59 2.58
C ASP A 189 11.86 -3.31 2.33
N ARG A 190 11.08 -2.88 1.35
CA ARG A 190 9.73 -3.39 1.08
C ARG A 190 9.50 -3.71 -0.39
N GLN A 191 8.77 -4.80 -0.60
CA GLN A 191 8.32 -5.15 -1.96
C GLN A 191 7.30 -4.13 -2.46
N THR A 192 7.61 -3.42 -3.53
CA THR A 192 6.76 -2.38 -4.15
C THR A 192 5.35 -2.89 -4.51
N GLY A 193 5.23 -4.14 -4.98
CA GLY A 193 3.94 -4.76 -5.27
C GLY A 193 3.03 -4.90 -4.04
N GLY A 194 3.61 -5.07 -2.85
CA GLY A 194 2.87 -5.09 -1.58
C GLY A 194 2.28 -3.74 -1.20
N LEU A 195 3.01 -2.65 -1.46
CA LEU A 195 2.56 -1.28 -1.17
C LEU A 195 1.35 -0.90 -2.03
N GLY A 196 1.41 -1.13 -3.35
CA GLY A 196 0.29 -0.85 -4.26
C GLY A 196 -0.98 -1.63 -3.88
N ARG A 197 -0.83 -2.90 -3.49
CA ARG A 197 -1.93 -3.73 -3.02
C ARG A 197 -2.55 -3.19 -1.71
N ASN A 198 -1.73 -2.73 -0.78
CA ASN A 198 -2.21 -2.16 0.50
C ASN A 198 -3.00 -0.87 0.27
N ILE A 199 -2.57 0.00 -0.65
CA ILE A 199 -3.32 1.21 -1.02
C ILE A 199 -4.66 0.82 -1.62
N SER A 200 -4.67 -0.04 -2.64
CA SER A 200 -5.88 -0.47 -3.32
C SER A 200 -6.89 -1.09 -2.35
N ARG A 201 -6.43 -2.00 -1.47
CA ARG A 201 -7.27 -2.61 -0.42
C ARG A 201 -7.79 -1.57 0.57
N GLY A 202 -6.94 -0.64 1.00
CA GLY A 202 -7.33 0.42 1.94
C GLY A 202 -8.41 1.33 1.35
N VAL A 203 -8.25 1.80 0.10
CA VAL A 203 -9.25 2.62 -0.59
C VAL A 203 -10.57 1.86 -0.78
N THR A 204 -10.52 0.61 -1.26
CA THR A 204 -11.71 -0.25 -1.40
C THR A 204 -12.37 -0.51 -0.04
N ALA A 205 -11.60 -0.67 1.02
CA ALA A 205 -12.11 -0.86 2.37
C ALA A 205 -12.86 0.37 2.88
N VAL A 206 -12.37 1.58 2.59
CA VAL A 206 -13.09 2.83 2.90
C VAL A 206 -14.46 2.85 2.22
N GLU A 207 -14.51 2.53 0.93
CA GLU A 207 -15.79 2.46 0.19
C GLU A 207 -16.76 1.45 0.82
N GLN A 208 -16.26 0.25 1.12
CA GLN A 208 -17.08 -0.81 1.70
C GLN A 208 -17.59 -0.43 3.11
N VAL A 209 -16.70 0.07 3.99
CA VAL A 209 -17.09 0.46 5.35
C VAL A 209 -18.12 1.57 5.32
N LEU A 210 -17.93 2.61 4.49
CA LEU A 210 -18.87 3.70 4.33
C LEU A 210 -20.21 3.21 3.77
N ARG A 211 -20.19 2.38 2.74
CA ARG A 211 -21.38 1.80 2.14
C ARG A 211 -22.18 1.00 3.19
N PHE A 212 -21.52 0.07 3.89
CA PHE A 212 -22.24 -0.75 4.88
C PHE A 212 -22.71 0.06 6.08
N ALA A 213 -21.98 1.07 6.52
CA ALA A 213 -22.41 1.95 7.59
C ALA A 213 -23.67 2.73 7.21
N VAL A 214 -23.67 3.40 6.04
CA VAL A 214 -24.75 4.29 5.60
C VAL A 214 -25.94 3.54 5.00
N PHE A 215 -25.71 2.45 4.25
CA PHE A 215 -26.80 1.77 3.54
C PHE A 215 -27.35 0.55 4.26
N ASN A 216 -26.65 0.01 5.26
CA ASN A 216 -27.11 -1.17 5.99
C ASN A 216 -27.26 -0.93 7.48
N ILE A 217 -26.20 -0.51 8.21
CA ILE A 217 -26.27 -0.40 9.67
C ILE A 217 -27.21 0.72 10.08
N LEU A 218 -26.98 1.94 9.62
CA LEU A 218 -27.76 3.11 10.03
C LEU A 218 -29.25 2.99 9.66
N PRO A 219 -29.63 2.58 8.43
CA PRO A 219 -31.03 2.35 8.08
C PRO A 219 -31.69 1.26 8.93
N THR A 220 -30.97 0.16 9.20
CA THR A 220 -31.49 -0.94 10.02
C THR A 220 -31.73 -0.50 11.47
N LEU A 221 -30.80 0.27 12.05
CA LEU A 221 -30.98 0.81 13.41
C LEU A 221 -32.20 1.74 13.50
N ILE A 222 -32.35 2.66 12.53
CA ILE A 222 -33.50 3.57 12.45
C ILE A 222 -34.81 2.75 12.33
N GLU A 223 -34.82 1.75 11.46
CA GLU A 223 -35.98 0.88 11.24
C GLU A 223 -36.38 0.09 12.49
N ILE A 224 -35.41 -0.52 13.19
CA ILE A 224 -35.65 -1.22 14.47
C ILE A 224 -36.23 -0.26 15.50
N LEU A 225 -35.66 0.94 15.66
CA LEU A 225 -36.14 1.93 16.61
C LEU A 225 -37.58 2.39 16.30
N LEU A 226 -37.87 2.66 15.02
CA LEU A 226 -39.19 3.08 14.58
C LEU A 226 -40.22 1.96 14.78
N VAL A 227 -39.92 0.71 14.41
CA VAL A 227 -40.81 -0.42 14.60
C VAL A 227 -41.10 -0.69 16.08
N ILE A 228 -40.05 -0.67 16.94
CA ILE A 228 -40.24 -0.84 18.39
C ILE A 228 -41.11 0.31 18.95
N GLY A 229 -40.90 1.54 18.51
CA GLY A 229 -41.70 2.70 18.90
C GLY A 229 -43.18 2.57 18.48
N ILE A 230 -43.44 2.10 17.27
CA ILE A 230 -44.83 1.86 16.78
C ILE A 230 -45.49 0.71 17.52
N LEU A 231 -44.77 -0.40 17.77
CA LEU A 231 -45.29 -1.51 18.57
C LEU A 231 -45.65 -1.07 19.98
N TRP A 232 -44.86 -0.19 20.60
CA TRP A 232 -45.18 0.40 21.90
C TRP A 232 -46.43 1.30 21.84
N GLY A 233 -46.56 2.15 20.83
CA GLY A 233 -47.65 3.11 20.70
C GLY A 233 -49.00 2.49 20.29
N LEU A 234 -49.02 1.48 19.42
CA LEU A 234 -50.23 0.84 18.87
C LEU A 234 -50.67 -0.42 19.62
N PHE A 235 -49.75 -1.04 20.38
CA PHE A 235 -49.96 -2.24 21.16
C PHE A 235 -49.57 -2.00 22.62
N ASP A 236 -49.43 -3.06 23.39
CA ASP A 236 -48.93 -3.02 24.76
C ASP A 236 -47.38 -2.98 24.77
N TRP A 237 -46.75 -2.39 25.80
CA TRP A 237 -45.30 -2.40 26.00
C TRP A 237 -44.68 -3.81 25.93
N ARG A 238 -45.45 -4.85 26.21
CA ARG A 238 -45.03 -6.26 26.12
C ARG A 238 -44.58 -6.64 24.71
N PHE A 239 -45.28 -6.15 23.66
CA PHE A 239 -44.90 -6.40 22.26
C PHE A 239 -43.54 -5.79 21.93
N ALA A 240 -43.31 -4.54 22.36
CA ALA A 240 -42.03 -3.87 22.19
C ALA A 240 -40.90 -4.61 22.93
N LEU A 241 -41.15 -5.09 24.15
CA LEU A 241 -40.21 -5.85 24.95
C LEU A 241 -39.82 -7.18 24.28
N VAL A 242 -40.79 -7.97 23.79
CA VAL A 242 -40.52 -9.24 23.11
C VAL A 242 -39.77 -9.00 21.79
N ALA A 243 -40.14 -7.97 21.01
CA ALA A 243 -39.42 -7.60 19.80
C ALA A 243 -37.97 -7.18 20.09
N PHE A 244 -37.77 -6.34 21.10
CA PHE A 244 -36.43 -5.91 21.55
C PHE A 244 -35.59 -7.10 22.03
N ALA A 245 -36.16 -8.00 22.83
CA ALA A 245 -35.50 -9.19 23.31
C ALA A 245 -35.11 -10.14 22.17
N ALA A 246 -36.01 -10.35 21.19
CA ALA A 246 -35.74 -11.18 20.02
C ALA A 246 -34.61 -10.62 19.16
N VAL A 247 -34.67 -9.31 18.84
CA VAL A 247 -33.60 -8.62 18.08
C VAL A 247 -32.31 -8.61 18.87
N GLY A 248 -32.34 -8.30 20.17
CA GLY A 248 -31.15 -8.30 21.04
C GLY A 248 -30.47 -9.67 21.09
N THR A 249 -31.27 -10.76 21.32
CA THR A 249 -30.74 -12.13 21.31
C THR A 249 -30.15 -12.49 19.95
N TYR A 250 -30.82 -12.10 18.86
CA TYR A 250 -30.33 -12.32 17.51
C TYR A 250 -28.96 -11.65 17.29
N ILE A 251 -28.81 -10.40 17.68
CA ILE A 251 -27.55 -9.65 17.53
C ILE A 251 -26.44 -10.29 18.39
N LEU A 252 -26.71 -10.60 19.65
CA LEU A 252 -25.75 -11.23 20.56
C LEU A 252 -25.29 -12.60 20.04
N PHE A 253 -26.23 -13.43 19.58
CA PHE A 253 -25.93 -14.71 18.97
C PHE A 253 -25.08 -14.54 17.71
N THR A 254 -25.48 -13.63 16.82
CA THR A 254 -24.76 -13.39 15.56
C THR A 254 -23.32 -12.94 15.81
N VAL A 255 -23.08 -11.97 16.70
CA VAL A 255 -21.74 -11.45 17.02
C VAL A 255 -20.88 -12.53 17.70
N GLY A 256 -21.44 -13.26 18.66
CA GLY A 256 -20.73 -14.34 19.35
C GLY A 256 -20.35 -15.49 18.41
N PHE A 257 -21.32 -15.95 17.60
CA PHE A 257 -21.11 -17.04 16.65
C PHE A 257 -20.19 -16.64 15.48
N ALA A 258 -20.29 -15.38 15.00
CA ALA A 258 -19.39 -14.84 13.99
C ALA A 258 -17.94 -14.85 14.47
N SER A 259 -17.69 -14.52 15.74
CA SER A 259 -16.35 -14.57 16.34
C SER A 259 -15.77 -16.00 16.37
N TRP A 260 -16.60 -17.00 16.66
CA TRP A 260 -16.22 -18.41 16.58
C TRP A 260 -15.91 -18.85 15.14
N ARG A 261 -16.66 -18.39 14.13
CA ARG A 261 -16.44 -18.70 12.71
C ARG A 261 -15.14 -18.14 12.12
N ILE A 262 -14.61 -17.04 12.68
CA ILE A 262 -13.40 -16.39 12.17
C ILE A 262 -12.23 -17.37 12.04
N ARG A 263 -12.08 -18.34 12.97
CA ARG A 263 -11.00 -19.34 12.91
C ARG A 263 -11.07 -20.20 11.65
N PHE A 264 -12.26 -20.67 11.25
CA PHE A 264 -12.43 -21.47 10.04
C PHE A 264 -12.14 -20.66 8.78
N ARG A 265 -12.57 -19.40 8.76
CA ARG A 265 -12.33 -18.49 7.64
C ARG A 265 -10.86 -18.14 7.50
N ARG A 266 -10.16 -17.95 8.61
CA ARG A 266 -8.69 -17.73 8.59
C ARG A 266 -7.98 -18.93 7.98
N THR A 267 -8.25 -20.14 8.46
CA THR A 267 -7.66 -21.35 7.90
C THR A 267 -7.95 -21.49 6.40
N MET A 268 -9.17 -21.20 5.96
CA MET A 268 -9.51 -21.20 4.53
C MET A 268 -8.69 -20.17 3.74
N ASN A 269 -8.57 -18.94 4.24
CA ASN A 269 -7.79 -17.88 3.60
C ASN A 269 -6.29 -18.20 3.56
N ASP A 270 -5.75 -18.84 4.59
CA ASP A 270 -4.34 -19.27 4.63
C ASP A 270 -4.08 -20.34 3.56
N MET A 271 -5.00 -21.30 3.41
CA MET A 271 -4.92 -22.34 2.36
C MET A 271 -5.10 -21.75 0.95
N ASP A 272 -5.97 -20.77 0.79
CA ASP A 272 -6.15 -20.03 -0.48
C ASP A 272 -4.86 -19.30 -0.87
N THR A 273 -4.26 -18.58 0.07
CA THR A 273 -3.01 -17.86 -0.14
C THR A 273 -1.86 -18.83 -0.49
N GLU A 274 -1.76 -19.97 0.19
CA GLU A 274 -0.76 -21.00 -0.10
C GLU A 274 -0.94 -21.54 -1.53
N THR A 275 -2.20 -21.82 -1.92
CA THR A 275 -2.53 -22.33 -3.26
C THR A 275 -2.19 -21.32 -4.35
N GLN A 276 -2.57 -20.04 -4.15
CA GLN A 276 -2.27 -18.96 -5.09
C GLN A 276 -0.76 -18.75 -5.23
N ASN A 277 -0.01 -18.73 -4.11
CA ASN A 277 1.44 -18.56 -4.16
C ASN A 277 2.12 -19.69 -4.95
N ARG A 278 1.72 -20.94 -4.73
CA ARG A 278 2.25 -22.09 -5.49
C ARG A 278 1.93 -22.02 -6.98
N THR A 279 0.70 -21.64 -7.32
CA THR A 279 0.28 -21.49 -8.73
C THR A 279 1.08 -20.40 -9.42
N VAL A 280 1.22 -19.23 -8.77
CA VAL A 280 1.98 -18.10 -9.32
C VAL A 280 3.47 -18.44 -9.44
N ASP A 281 4.05 -19.12 -8.44
CA ASP A 281 5.46 -19.51 -8.46
C ASP A 281 5.76 -20.49 -9.61
N SER A 282 4.91 -21.49 -9.81
CA SER A 282 5.02 -22.42 -10.94
C SER A 282 4.91 -21.73 -12.30
N LEU A 283 4.01 -20.73 -12.42
CA LEU A 283 3.85 -19.96 -13.67
C LEU A 283 5.00 -18.97 -13.91
N LEU A 284 5.56 -18.35 -12.86
CA LEU A 284 6.75 -17.50 -12.98
C LEU A 284 7.98 -18.31 -13.41
N ASN A 285 8.06 -19.57 -13.01
CA ASN A 285 9.14 -20.49 -13.39
C ASN A 285 8.75 -21.41 -14.57
N PHE A 286 7.82 -20.96 -15.44
CA PHE A 286 7.29 -21.77 -16.53
C PHE A 286 8.37 -22.39 -17.40
N GLU A 287 9.40 -21.64 -17.77
CA GLU A 287 10.51 -22.15 -18.58
C GLU A 287 11.25 -23.28 -17.86
N THR A 288 11.52 -23.11 -16.56
CA THR A 288 12.17 -24.16 -15.75
C THR A 288 11.31 -25.43 -15.69
N VAL A 289 10.00 -25.29 -15.49
CA VAL A 289 9.08 -26.44 -15.49
C VAL A 289 9.14 -27.17 -16.83
N LYS A 290 9.19 -26.41 -17.94
CA LYS A 290 9.29 -26.97 -19.30
C LYS A 290 10.66 -27.63 -19.57
N TYR A 291 11.76 -26.99 -19.13
CA TYR A 291 13.11 -27.56 -19.32
C TYR A 291 13.28 -28.92 -18.63
N PHE A 292 12.61 -29.11 -17.49
CA PHE A 292 12.70 -30.38 -16.74
C PHE A 292 11.53 -31.35 -16.99
N GLY A 293 10.52 -30.96 -17.79
CA GLY A 293 9.35 -31.82 -18.11
C GLY A 293 8.48 -32.15 -16.89
N ASN A 294 8.44 -31.28 -15.90
CA ASN A 294 7.81 -31.53 -14.58
C ASN A 294 6.38 -30.99 -14.47
N GLU A 295 5.64 -30.82 -15.58
CA GLU A 295 4.27 -30.28 -15.56
C GLU A 295 3.32 -31.14 -14.71
N ALA A 296 3.46 -32.47 -14.78
CA ALA A 296 2.63 -33.38 -13.99
C ALA A 296 2.89 -33.23 -12.48
N LEU A 297 4.17 -33.07 -12.08
CA LEU A 297 4.56 -32.85 -10.69
C LEU A 297 3.97 -31.54 -10.16
N GLU A 298 4.08 -30.46 -10.93
CA GLU A 298 3.52 -29.16 -10.51
C GLU A 298 1.98 -29.19 -10.43
N ALA A 299 1.32 -29.87 -11.37
CA ALA A 299 -0.12 -30.08 -11.33
C ALA A 299 -0.56 -30.85 -10.07
N GLU A 300 0.16 -31.92 -9.70
CA GLU A 300 -0.13 -32.70 -8.48
C GLU A 300 0.06 -31.85 -7.21
N ARG A 301 1.13 -31.06 -7.14
CA ARG A 301 1.40 -30.15 -6.00
C ARG A 301 0.31 -29.08 -5.84
N VAL A 302 -0.17 -28.53 -6.94
CA VAL A 302 -1.28 -27.56 -6.92
C VAL A 302 -2.59 -28.26 -6.54
N ASP A 303 -2.89 -29.46 -7.08
CA ASP A 303 -4.09 -30.23 -6.73
C ASP A 303 -4.14 -30.60 -5.25
N GLU A 304 -3.01 -30.99 -4.64
CA GLU A 304 -2.94 -31.24 -3.19
C GLU A 304 -3.32 -29.99 -2.37
N SER A 305 -2.84 -28.81 -2.80
CA SER A 305 -3.17 -27.54 -2.14
C SER A 305 -4.65 -27.18 -2.33
N LEU A 306 -5.19 -27.39 -3.54
CA LEU A 306 -6.60 -27.19 -3.85
C LEU A 306 -7.51 -28.12 -3.03
N ARG A 307 -7.12 -29.38 -2.83
CA ARG A 307 -7.88 -30.32 -1.97
C ARG A 307 -7.93 -29.85 -0.51
N ARG A 308 -6.83 -29.31 0.03
CA ARG A 308 -6.79 -28.73 1.39
C ARG A 308 -7.68 -27.49 1.49
N TYR A 309 -7.59 -26.61 0.50
CA TYR A 309 -8.47 -25.44 0.38
C TYR A 309 -9.94 -25.82 0.33
N ALA A 310 -10.32 -26.78 -0.55
CA ALA A 310 -11.69 -27.25 -0.69
C ALA A 310 -12.28 -27.81 0.61
N ARG A 311 -11.48 -28.60 1.38
CA ARG A 311 -11.91 -29.10 2.70
C ARG A 311 -12.15 -27.96 3.69
N SER A 312 -11.33 -26.93 3.67
CA SER A 312 -11.47 -25.75 4.55
C SER A 312 -12.65 -24.89 4.14
N MET A 313 -12.92 -24.77 2.84
CA MET A 313 -14.08 -24.09 2.27
C MET A 313 -15.40 -24.76 2.73
N VAL A 314 -15.49 -26.10 2.65
CA VAL A 314 -16.66 -26.86 3.12
C VAL A 314 -16.91 -26.64 4.61
N LYS A 315 -15.88 -26.68 5.46
CA LYS A 315 -16.01 -26.39 6.91
C LYS A 315 -16.51 -24.97 7.16
N THR A 316 -16.01 -24.01 6.40
CA THR A 316 -16.44 -22.61 6.48
C THR A 316 -17.90 -22.45 6.07
N GLN A 317 -18.35 -23.16 5.00
CA GLN A 317 -19.73 -23.15 4.55
C GLN A 317 -20.69 -23.80 5.58
N ILE A 318 -20.31 -24.96 6.14
CA ILE A 318 -21.10 -25.62 7.20
C ILE A 318 -21.26 -24.69 8.40
N SER A 319 -20.19 -23.99 8.80
CA SER A 319 -20.26 -23.03 9.90
C SER A 319 -21.20 -21.84 9.60
N LEU A 320 -21.33 -21.44 8.33
CA LEU A 320 -22.28 -20.41 7.91
C LEU A 320 -23.72 -20.92 8.00
N ASN A 321 -23.96 -22.13 7.50
CA ASN A 321 -25.30 -22.73 7.55
C ASN A 321 -25.77 -22.89 8.99
N LEU A 322 -24.90 -23.28 9.92
CA LEU A 322 -25.22 -23.39 11.35
C LEU A 322 -25.57 -22.02 11.97
N LEU A 323 -24.87 -20.96 11.60
CA LEU A 323 -25.22 -19.59 11.97
C LEU A 323 -26.65 -19.24 11.49
N ASN A 324 -26.94 -19.48 10.20
CA ASN A 324 -28.23 -19.15 9.61
C ASN A 324 -29.39 -19.93 10.27
N ILE A 325 -29.16 -21.21 10.60
CA ILE A 325 -30.13 -22.02 11.32
C ILE A 325 -30.43 -21.42 12.70
N GLY A 326 -29.39 -21.10 13.47
CA GLY A 326 -29.56 -20.49 14.79
C GLY A 326 -30.30 -19.15 14.74
N GLN A 327 -29.99 -18.33 13.74
CA GLN A 327 -30.66 -17.06 13.48
C GLN A 327 -32.16 -17.29 13.15
N ALA A 328 -32.44 -18.21 12.26
CA ALA A 328 -33.84 -18.55 11.88
C ALA A 328 -34.65 -19.03 13.08
N VAL A 329 -34.07 -19.87 13.95
CA VAL A 329 -34.73 -20.35 15.17
C VAL A 329 -35.07 -19.20 16.13
N ILE A 330 -34.12 -18.30 16.40
CA ILE A 330 -34.33 -17.15 17.30
C ILE A 330 -35.46 -16.26 16.79
N ILE A 331 -35.45 -15.92 15.49
CA ILE A 331 -36.49 -15.08 14.88
C ILE A 331 -37.85 -15.79 14.90
N SER A 332 -37.91 -17.09 14.56
CA SER A 332 -39.15 -17.85 14.53
C SER A 332 -39.80 -17.95 15.92
N ILE A 333 -38.99 -18.11 16.98
CA ILE A 333 -39.50 -18.10 18.36
C ILE A 333 -40.06 -16.72 18.71
N GLY A 334 -39.34 -15.65 18.40
CA GLY A 334 -39.79 -14.26 18.64
C GLY A 334 -41.08 -13.94 17.88
N LEU A 335 -41.12 -14.30 16.59
CA LEU A 335 -42.32 -14.16 15.75
C LEU A 335 -43.50 -14.93 16.33
N GLY A 336 -43.31 -16.21 16.66
CA GLY A 336 -44.36 -17.05 17.23
C GLY A 336 -44.94 -16.49 18.54
N ALA A 337 -44.08 -16.00 19.44
CA ALA A 337 -44.50 -15.38 20.70
C ALA A 337 -45.35 -14.13 20.47
N ILE A 338 -44.90 -13.21 19.60
CA ILE A 338 -45.65 -11.97 19.31
C ILE A 338 -46.94 -12.26 18.57
N MET A 339 -46.96 -13.21 17.61
CA MET A 339 -48.15 -13.61 16.91
C MET A 339 -49.21 -14.25 17.86
N LEU A 340 -48.74 -15.08 18.81
CA LEU A 340 -49.63 -15.66 19.82
C LEU A 340 -50.26 -14.56 20.69
N MET A 341 -49.50 -13.59 21.16
CA MET A 341 -49.98 -12.44 21.93
C MET A 341 -50.99 -11.61 21.11
N ALA A 342 -50.72 -11.39 19.83
CA ALA A 342 -51.61 -10.64 18.95
C ALA A 342 -52.91 -11.42 18.69
N ALA A 343 -52.83 -12.74 18.45
CA ALA A 343 -54.01 -13.61 18.26
C ALA A 343 -54.89 -13.63 19.50
N GLN A 344 -54.33 -13.76 20.71
CA GLN A 344 -55.08 -13.65 21.97
C GLN A 344 -55.81 -12.31 22.07
N GLY A 345 -55.12 -11.19 21.75
CA GLY A 345 -55.72 -9.86 21.77
C GLY A 345 -56.87 -9.70 20.77
N VAL A 346 -56.83 -10.40 19.62
CA VAL A 346 -57.95 -10.43 18.66
C VAL A 346 -59.13 -11.23 19.20
N VAL A 347 -58.89 -12.41 19.77
CA VAL A 347 -59.94 -13.24 20.37
C VAL A 347 -60.64 -12.51 21.54
N GLU A 348 -59.89 -11.78 22.33
CA GLU A 348 -60.40 -10.96 23.43
C GLU A 348 -61.02 -9.62 22.96
N GLY A 349 -61.07 -9.35 21.67
CA GLY A 349 -61.64 -8.12 21.11
C GLY A 349 -60.81 -6.84 21.34
N ARG A 350 -59.59 -6.96 21.87
CA ARG A 350 -58.68 -5.81 22.12
C ARG A 350 -58.03 -5.29 20.85
N TYR A 351 -57.78 -6.14 19.88
CA TYR A 351 -57.13 -5.81 18.62
C TYR A 351 -57.95 -6.25 17.41
N SER A 352 -57.80 -5.54 16.28
CA SER A 352 -58.38 -5.90 15.00
C SER A 352 -57.56 -6.96 14.26
N VAL A 353 -58.16 -7.60 13.25
CA VAL A 353 -57.45 -8.53 12.34
C VAL A 353 -56.32 -7.83 11.60
N GLY A 354 -56.52 -6.57 11.19
CA GLY A 354 -55.46 -5.78 10.57
C GLY A 354 -54.28 -5.54 11.50
N ARG A 355 -54.49 -5.36 12.81
CA ARG A 355 -53.39 -5.27 13.78
C ARG A 355 -52.59 -6.58 13.90
N PHE A 356 -53.23 -7.72 13.81
CA PHE A 356 -52.54 -9.01 13.75
C PHE A 356 -51.65 -9.12 12.51
N VAL A 357 -52.13 -8.70 11.35
CA VAL A 357 -51.37 -8.67 10.10
C VAL A 357 -50.20 -7.67 10.19
N LEU A 358 -50.39 -6.51 10.84
CA LEU A 358 -49.37 -5.49 11.05
C LEU A 358 -48.16 -6.06 11.79
N VAL A 359 -48.39 -6.79 12.88
CA VAL A 359 -47.31 -7.38 13.69
C VAL A 359 -46.49 -8.36 12.85
N ASN A 360 -47.15 -9.23 12.09
CA ASN A 360 -46.46 -10.18 11.22
C ASN A 360 -45.62 -9.47 10.16
N THR A 361 -46.19 -8.42 9.56
CA THR A 361 -45.48 -7.64 8.51
C THR A 361 -44.23 -6.95 9.06
N TYR A 362 -44.30 -6.34 10.24
CA TYR A 362 -43.14 -5.71 10.87
C TYR A 362 -42.00 -6.68 11.20
N LEU A 363 -42.36 -7.86 11.72
CA LEU A 363 -41.35 -8.86 12.07
C LEU A 363 -40.66 -9.42 10.82
N MET A 364 -41.40 -9.64 9.74
CA MET A 364 -40.82 -10.02 8.45
C MET A 364 -39.94 -8.92 7.87
N GLN A 365 -40.36 -7.66 8.01
CA GLN A 365 -39.57 -6.51 7.55
C GLN A 365 -38.25 -6.38 8.32
N LEU A 366 -38.21 -6.61 9.62
CA LEU A 366 -37.01 -6.58 10.44
C LEU A 366 -36.07 -7.76 10.15
N TYR A 367 -36.58 -8.91 9.74
CA TYR A 367 -35.80 -10.12 9.50
C TYR A 367 -34.81 -9.97 8.33
N LEU A 368 -35.23 -9.35 7.22
CA LEU A 368 -34.42 -9.22 6.02
C LEU A 368 -33.07 -8.49 6.27
N PRO A 369 -33.03 -7.29 6.84
CA PRO A 369 -31.76 -6.61 7.12
C PRO A 369 -30.91 -7.30 8.20
N LEU A 370 -31.57 -7.96 9.17
CA LEU A 370 -30.84 -8.70 10.21
C LEU A 370 -30.07 -9.90 9.64
N ASN A 371 -30.61 -10.58 8.64
CA ASN A 371 -29.95 -11.71 7.97
C ASN A 371 -28.56 -11.35 7.39
N PHE A 372 -28.38 -10.10 6.96
CA PHE A 372 -27.11 -9.60 6.43
C PHE A 372 -26.14 -9.12 7.51
N LEU A 373 -26.60 -9.00 8.77
CA LEU A 373 -25.78 -8.38 9.84
C LEU A 373 -24.46 -9.12 10.07
N GLY A 374 -24.43 -10.45 10.00
CA GLY A 374 -23.22 -11.24 10.13
C GLY A 374 -22.20 -10.98 9.02
N PHE A 375 -22.66 -10.85 7.79
CA PHE A 375 -21.84 -10.50 6.64
C PHE A 375 -21.30 -9.06 6.77
N VAL A 376 -22.16 -8.10 7.08
CA VAL A 376 -21.81 -6.68 7.27
C VAL A 376 -20.77 -6.52 8.38
N TYR A 377 -20.96 -7.18 9.53
CA TYR A 377 -20.01 -7.16 10.64
C TYR A 377 -18.62 -7.65 10.22
N ASN A 378 -18.54 -8.78 9.53
CA ASN A 378 -17.25 -9.32 9.07
C ASN A 378 -16.58 -8.43 8.03
N THR A 379 -17.35 -7.86 7.09
CA THR A 379 -16.83 -6.98 6.05
C THR A 379 -16.31 -5.67 6.64
N ILE A 380 -17.03 -5.08 7.58
CA ILE A 380 -16.56 -3.87 8.28
C ILE A 380 -15.29 -4.18 9.09
N ARG A 381 -15.25 -5.29 9.82
CA ARG A 381 -14.06 -5.67 10.59
C ARG A 381 -12.83 -5.86 9.70
N GLN A 382 -12.98 -6.53 8.55
CA GLN A 382 -11.89 -6.67 7.57
C GLN A 382 -11.51 -5.32 6.99
N GLY A 383 -12.49 -4.51 6.58
CA GLY A 383 -12.26 -3.18 6.06
C GLY A 383 -11.51 -2.28 7.04
N LEU A 384 -11.82 -2.33 8.32
CA LEU A 384 -11.11 -1.57 9.35
C LEU A 384 -9.63 -1.99 9.46
N VAL A 385 -9.30 -3.26 9.29
CA VAL A 385 -7.91 -3.74 9.28
C VAL A 385 -7.16 -3.24 8.03
N ASP A 386 -7.79 -3.32 6.86
CA ASP A 386 -7.19 -2.87 5.59
C ASP A 386 -6.99 -1.34 5.58
N MET A 387 -7.95 -0.60 6.10
CA MET A 387 -7.85 0.86 6.31
C MET A 387 -6.74 1.22 7.30
N GLU A 388 -6.66 0.50 8.41
CA GLU A 388 -5.60 0.71 9.42
C GLU A 388 -4.21 0.56 8.79
N GLN A 389 -3.99 -0.48 7.98
CA GLN A 389 -2.71 -0.68 7.28
C GLN A 389 -2.37 0.51 6.37
N MET A 390 -3.36 1.04 5.63
CA MET A 390 -3.16 2.20 4.77
C MET A 390 -2.87 3.48 5.58
N PHE A 391 -3.62 3.76 6.66
CA PHE A 391 -3.37 4.92 7.50
C PHE A 391 -2.02 4.86 8.22
N ARG A 392 -1.58 3.67 8.62
CA ARG A 392 -0.23 3.47 9.17
C ARG A 392 0.87 3.81 8.15
N LEU A 393 0.64 3.56 6.85
CA LEU A 393 1.57 4.00 5.81
C LEU A 393 1.63 5.53 5.72
N MET A 394 0.50 6.22 5.87
CA MET A 394 0.43 7.68 5.85
C MET A 394 1.06 8.35 7.08
N GLU A 395 1.28 7.60 8.16
CA GLU A 395 1.95 8.09 9.38
C GLU A 395 3.46 7.86 9.41
N VAL A 396 4.00 7.17 8.41
CA VAL A 396 5.46 6.98 8.31
C VAL A 396 6.12 8.34 8.09
N GLU A 397 7.04 8.71 8.97
CA GLU A 397 7.74 9.98 8.86
C GLU A 397 8.72 10.00 7.68
N GLN A 398 8.81 11.16 7.05
CA GLN A 398 9.82 11.43 6.02
C GLN A 398 11.20 11.53 6.68
N GLU A 399 12.18 10.75 6.20
CA GLU A 399 13.55 10.77 6.71
C GLU A 399 14.28 12.06 6.30
N VAL A 400 14.09 12.50 5.05
CA VAL A 400 14.70 13.70 4.48
C VAL A 400 13.61 14.71 4.19
N LYS A 401 13.61 15.84 4.91
CA LYS A 401 12.64 16.95 4.76
C LYS A 401 13.38 18.20 4.30
N ASP A 402 12.69 19.02 3.49
CA ASP A 402 13.18 20.34 3.16
C ASP A 402 13.08 21.24 4.39
N ARG A 403 14.13 22.04 4.62
CA ARG A 403 14.13 23.03 5.72
C ARG A 403 13.14 24.16 5.41
N PRO A 404 12.51 24.76 6.42
CA PRO A 404 11.73 25.96 6.20
C PRO A 404 12.59 27.07 5.58
N GLY A 405 12.16 27.62 4.44
CA GLY A 405 12.94 28.63 3.71
C GLY A 405 14.07 28.09 2.85
N ALA A 406 14.06 26.78 2.53
CA ALA A 406 15.04 26.18 1.63
C ALA A 406 15.12 26.91 0.28
N LEU A 407 16.34 27.11 -0.20
CA LEU A 407 16.64 27.81 -1.44
C LEU A 407 16.33 26.96 -2.69
N THR A 408 16.12 27.60 -3.82
CA THR A 408 15.92 26.93 -5.11
C THR A 408 17.11 27.17 -6.03
N LEU A 409 17.63 26.10 -6.63
CA LEU A 409 18.67 26.18 -7.67
C LEU A 409 18.03 26.35 -9.06
N PRO A 410 18.72 27.03 -10.00
CA PRO A 410 18.39 26.94 -11.42
C PRO A 410 18.43 25.48 -11.90
N ALA A 411 17.37 25.04 -12.59
CA ALA A 411 17.22 23.64 -12.96
C ALA A 411 18.03 23.23 -14.19
N THR A 412 18.15 24.14 -15.18
CA THR A 412 18.72 23.86 -16.50
C THR A 412 19.89 24.79 -16.83
N LEU A 413 20.68 24.41 -17.84
CA LEU A 413 21.77 25.27 -18.37
C LEU A 413 21.23 26.56 -18.99
N ASP A 414 20.01 26.56 -19.56
CA ASP A 414 19.39 27.76 -20.12
C ASP A 414 19.10 28.81 -19.03
N GLY A 415 18.96 28.38 -17.78
CA GLY A 415 18.76 29.24 -16.59
C GLY A 415 20.01 29.49 -15.76
N GLY A 416 21.16 28.95 -16.12
CA GLY A 416 22.41 29.10 -15.35
C GLY A 416 23.61 28.38 -15.93
N ALA A 417 24.81 28.80 -15.53
CA ALA A 417 26.08 28.14 -15.89
C ALA A 417 26.17 26.72 -15.28
N PRO A 418 27.15 25.89 -15.72
CA PRO A 418 27.50 24.64 -15.04
C PRO A 418 27.72 24.87 -13.55
N ALA A 419 27.26 23.94 -12.71
CA ALA A 419 27.33 24.10 -11.26
C ALA A 419 28.65 23.57 -10.69
N SER A 420 29.22 24.22 -9.67
CA SER A 420 30.30 23.62 -8.89
C SER A 420 29.77 22.53 -7.96
N LEU A 421 30.59 21.49 -7.70
CA LEU A 421 30.26 20.42 -6.79
C LEU A 421 31.43 20.15 -5.84
N VAL A 422 31.15 20.14 -4.53
CA VAL A 422 32.16 19.87 -3.50
C VAL A 422 31.61 18.87 -2.48
N PHE A 423 32.38 17.81 -2.24
CA PHE A 423 32.19 16.90 -1.09
C PHE A 423 33.27 17.30 -0.05
N ASP A 424 32.85 17.60 1.17
CA ASP A 424 33.71 18.11 2.24
C ASP A 424 33.55 17.21 3.48
N ASP A 425 34.54 16.36 3.72
CA ASP A 425 34.64 15.38 4.80
C ASP A 425 33.37 14.54 5.00
N VAL A 426 32.84 13.96 3.92
CA VAL A 426 31.54 13.26 3.93
C VAL A 426 31.67 11.87 4.53
N TRP A 427 30.90 11.63 5.62
CA TRP A 427 30.72 10.33 6.28
C TRP A 427 29.30 9.85 6.10
N PHE A 428 29.14 8.58 5.74
CA PHE A 428 27.80 8.00 5.55
C PHE A 428 27.80 6.48 5.70
N GLY A 429 26.71 5.95 6.30
CA GLY A 429 26.37 4.52 6.35
C GLY A 429 24.87 4.29 6.26
N TYR A 430 24.44 3.23 5.59
CA TYR A 430 23.03 2.84 5.57
C TYR A 430 22.56 2.34 6.94
N HIS A 431 23.48 1.84 7.77
CA HIS A 431 23.30 1.47 9.17
C HIS A 431 24.41 2.14 9.98
N GLU A 432 24.09 2.58 11.19
CA GLU A 432 25.04 3.28 12.07
C GLU A 432 26.31 2.46 12.34
N GLU A 433 26.17 1.14 12.43
CA GLU A 433 27.29 0.23 12.72
C GLU A 433 28.23 -0.02 11.52
N ARG A 434 27.82 0.34 10.29
CA ARG A 434 28.57 0.05 9.07
C ARG A 434 28.76 1.30 8.19
N PRO A 435 29.78 2.12 8.45
CA PRO A 435 30.10 3.27 7.60
C PRO A 435 30.56 2.80 6.21
N ILE A 436 29.97 3.39 5.16
CA ILE A 436 30.28 3.12 3.75
C ILE A 436 31.22 4.18 3.20
N LEU A 437 31.00 5.46 3.53
CA LEU A 437 31.92 6.56 3.21
C LEU A 437 32.55 7.06 4.51
N ARG A 438 33.86 7.34 4.47
CA ARG A 438 34.70 7.64 5.64
C ARG A 438 35.57 8.85 5.37
N GLY A 439 35.00 10.07 5.41
CA GLY A 439 35.72 11.30 5.19
C GLY A 439 36.05 11.55 3.72
N VAL A 440 35.12 11.32 2.83
CA VAL A 440 35.30 11.53 1.39
C VAL A 440 35.27 13.01 1.08
N SER A 441 36.37 13.52 0.48
CA SER A 441 36.53 14.92 0.06
C SER A 441 37.03 15.00 -1.37
N PHE A 442 36.35 15.77 -2.21
CA PHE A 442 36.74 16.11 -3.58
C PHE A 442 35.95 17.32 -4.08
N ALA A 443 36.46 17.97 -5.12
CA ALA A 443 35.78 19.09 -5.77
C ALA A 443 35.76 18.90 -7.29
N VAL A 444 34.67 19.30 -7.93
CA VAL A 444 34.50 19.36 -9.37
C VAL A 444 34.20 20.81 -9.75
N PRO A 445 35.08 21.47 -10.50
CA PRO A 445 34.86 22.84 -10.95
C PRO A 445 33.67 22.89 -11.93
N PRO A 446 33.06 24.07 -12.13
CA PRO A 446 31.99 24.22 -13.12
C PRO A 446 32.44 23.78 -14.52
N GLY A 447 31.69 22.87 -15.14
CA GLY A 447 31.98 22.31 -16.46
C GLY A 447 33.08 21.24 -16.47
N GLY A 448 33.70 20.93 -15.32
CA GLY A 448 34.73 19.89 -15.21
C GLY A 448 34.13 18.49 -15.13
N THR A 449 34.95 17.49 -15.46
CA THR A 449 34.61 16.07 -15.42
C THR A 449 35.47 15.36 -14.37
N LEU A 450 34.82 14.77 -13.37
CA LEU A 450 35.47 13.93 -12.37
C LEU A 450 35.04 12.46 -12.55
N ALA A 451 36.02 11.56 -12.61
CA ALA A 451 35.75 10.13 -12.61
C ALA A 451 35.99 9.51 -11.23
N ILE A 452 35.10 8.59 -10.83
CA ILE A 452 35.23 7.79 -9.61
C ILE A 452 35.43 6.34 -10.00
N VAL A 453 36.58 5.78 -9.63
CA VAL A 453 36.93 4.37 -9.88
C VAL A 453 37.23 3.65 -8.56
N GLY A 454 37.25 2.34 -8.57
CA GLY A 454 37.55 1.53 -7.38
C GLY A 454 36.81 0.19 -7.36
N PRO A 455 37.15 -0.70 -6.44
CA PRO A 455 36.56 -2.03 -6.36
C PRO A 455 35.02 -1.98 -6.08
N THR A 456 34.36 -3.09 -6.35
CA THR A 456 32.93 -3.24 -6.03
C THR A 456 32.73 -3.10 -4.52
N GLY A 457 31.72 -2.34 -4.10
CA GLY A 457 31.44 -2.08 -2.68
C GLY A 457 32.25 -0.92 -2.07
N ALA A 458 33.14 -0.24 -2.80
CA ALA A 458 33.91 0.90 -2.30
C ALA A 458 33.06 2.14 -1.93
N GLY A 459 31.77 2.19 -2.33
CA GLY A 459 30.88 3.32 -2.03
C GLY A 459 30.56 4.23 -3.22
N LYS A 460 30.97 3.87 -4.45
CA LYS A 460 30.77 4.68 -5.67
C LYS A 460 29.31 5.08 -5.89
N SER A 461 28.38 4.13 -5.95
CA SER A 461 26.94 4.41 -6.14
C SER A 461 26.29 5.10 -4.92
N THR A 462 26.94 5.07 -3.74
CA THR A 462 26.49 5.81 -2.57
C THR A 462 26.69 7.32 -2.75
N ILE A 463 27.74 7.73 -3.46
CA ILE A 463 28.00 9.14 -3.78
C ILE A 463 26.87 9.71 -4.64
N SER A 464 26.40 8.99 -5.67
CA SER A 464 25.26 9.43 -6.51
C SER A 464 23.96 9.54 -5.69
N ARG A 465 23.69 8.58 -4.80
CA ARG A 465 22.50 8.60 -3.94
C ARG A 465 22.50 9.77 -2.96
N LEU A 466 23.65 10.12 -2.40
CA LEU A 466 23.80 11.29 -1.54
C LEU A 466 23.64 12.59 -2.32
N LEU A 467 24.18 12.67 -3.54
CA LEU A 467 24.05 13.85 -4.39
C LEU A 467 22.59 14.12 -4.79
N PHE A 468 21.79 13.08 -5.03
CA PHE A 468 20.32 13.20 -5.21
C PHE A 468 19.56 13.48 -3.91
N ARG A 469 20.28 13.56 -2.78
CA ARG A 469 19.69 13.72 -1.45
C ARG A 469 18.58 12.70 -1.19
N PHE A 470 18.83 11.41 -1.53
CA PHE A 470 18.00 10.29 -1.05
C PHE A 470 18.28 10.00 0.42
N TYR A 471 19.43 10.44 0.90
CA TYR A 471 19.88 10.41 2.29
C TYR A 471 20.66 11.69 2.57
N ASP A 472 20.62 12.19 3.80
CA ASP A 472 21.53 13.24 4.25
C ASP A 472 22.84 12.61 4.77
N PRO A 473 24.03 13.24 4.57
CA PRO A 473 25.28 12.73 5.13
C PRO A 473 25.25 12.75 6.66
N GLY A 474 25.88 11.73 7.29
CA GLY A 474 25.97 11.63 8.74
C GLY A 474 26.89 12.69 9.34
N GLN A 475 28.04 12.97 8.67
CA GLN A 475 28.97 14.06 8.99
C GLN A 475 29.48 14.67 7.69
N GLY A 476 30.02 15.88 7.79
CA GLY A 476 30.46 16.64 6.62
C GLY A 476 29.33 17.29 5.86
N ARG A 477 29.58 17.71 4.64
CA ARG A 477 28.60 18.41 3.79
C ARG A 477 28.87 18.17 2.30
N ILE A 478 27.79 18.30 1.52
CA ILE A 478 27.87 18.32 0.05
C ILE A 478 27.38 19.69 -0.40
N VAL A 479 28.17 20.37 -1.19
CA VAL A 479 27.96 21.77 -1.57
C VAL A 479 27.83 21.87 -3.08
N ILE A 480 26.76 22.57 -3.55
CA ILE A 480 26.53 22.89 -4.97
C ILE A 480 26.40 24.42 -5.07
N ASP A 481 27.23 25.05 -5.91
CA ASP A 481 27.29 26.51 -6.09
C ASP A 481 27.39 27.27 -4.75
N GLY A 482 28.18 26.73 -3.82
CA GLY A 482 28.41 27.36 -2.50
C GLY A 482 27.32 27.07 -1.47
N HIS A 483 26.24 26.36 -1.82
CA HIS A 483 25.13 26.02 -0.93
C HIS A 483 25.18 24.55 -0.51
N ASP A 484 25.00 24.27 0.78
CA ASP A 484 24.79 22.89 1.26
C ASP A 484 23.51 22.32 0.69
N ILE A 485 23.52 21.08 0.20
CA ILE A 485 22.34 20.42 -0.36
C ILE A 485 21.18 20.30 0.64
N ARG A 486 21.47 20.36 1.95
CA ARG A 486 20.47 20.36 3.02
C ARG A 486 19.68 21.66 3.10
N ASP A 487 20.21 22.76 2.58
CA ASP A 487 19.58 24.08 2.54
C ASP A 487 18.82 24.34 1.23
N LEU A 488 18.86 23.36 0.31
CA LEU A 488 18.16 23.41 -0.97
C LEU A 488 16.85 22.60 -0.93
N THR A 489 15.87 23.01 -1.73
CA THR A 489 14.69 22.17 -1.94
C THR A 489 15.06 20.93 -2.75
N GLN A 490 14.61 19.75 -2.33
CA GLN A 490 14.88 18.48 -3.02
C GLN A 490 14.43 18.53 -4.49
N GLN A 491 13.33 19.24 -4.76
CA GLN A 491 12.80 19.38 -6.11
C GLN A 491 13.78 20.14 -7.02
N SER A 492 14.29 21.31 -6.59
CA SER A 492 15.25 22.10 -7.40
C SER A 492 16.60 21.39 -7.54
N LEU A 493 17.08 20.76 -6.47
CA LEU A 493 18.29 19.96 -6.48
C LEU A 493 18.20 18.83 -7.53
N ARG A 494 17.14 18.02 -7.46
CA ARG A 494 16.93 16.91 -8.41
C ARG A 494 16.64 17.38 -9.83
N ALA A 495 16.06 18.56 -10.00
CA ALA A 495 15.86 19.15 -11.32
C ALA A 495 17.19 19.55 -11.97
N ALA A 496 18.16 20.05 -11.18
CA ALA A 496 19.49 20.46 -11.66
C ALA A 496 20.42 19.28 -11.98
N ILE A 497 20.12 18.05 -11.53
CA ILE A 497 20.93 16.86 -11.71
C ILE A 497 20.28 15.92 -12.72
N GLY A 498 21.01 15.46 -13.74
CA GLY A 498 20.63 14.37 -14.63
C GLY A 498 21.43 13.11 -14.33
N VAL A 499 20.86 11.95 -14.58
CA VAL A 499 21.55 10.67 -14.42
C VAL A 499 21.27 9.75 -15.60
N VAL A 500 22.34 9.08 -16.05
CA VAL A 500 22.25 7.89 -16.89
C VAL A 500 22.61 6.71 -16.00
N PRO A 501 21.63 5.94 -15.53
CA PRO A 501 21.87 4.85 -14.57
C PRO A 501 22.44 3.61 -15.24
N GLN A 502 23.09 2.75 -14.47
CA GLN A 502 23.59 1.44 -14.88
C GLN A 502 22.45 0.56 -15.41
N ASP A 503 21.42 0.35 -14.60
CA ASP A 503 20.21 -0.39 -14.97
C ASP A 503 19.13 0.58 -15.43
N THR A 504 18.91 0.64 -16.73
CA THR A 504 17.87 1.48 -17.32
C THR A 504 16.50 0.84 -17.21
N VAL A 505 15.63 1.45 -16.41
CA VAL A 505 14.20 1.08 -16.31
C VAL A 505 13.35 2.07 -17.10
N LEU A 506 12.50 1.53 -17.98
CA LEU A 506 11.54 2.30 -18.75
C LEU A 506 10.11 2.07 -18.23
N PHE A 507 9.28 3.10 -18.31
CA PHE A 507 7.84 2.98 -18.06
C PHE A 507 7.19 2.13 -19.16
N ASN A 508 6.21 1.33 -18.79
CA ASN A 508 5.42 0.56 -19.75
C ASN A 508 4.47 1.48 -20.55
N ASP A 509 5.09 2.32 -21.37
CA ASP A 509 4.43 3.32 -22.20
C ASP A 509 5.21 3.45 -23.52
N THR A 510 4.93 4.47 -24.33
CA THR A 510 5.59 4.75 -25.60
C THR A 510 7.04 5.20 -25.41
N ILE A 511 7.85 5.08 -26.48
CA ILE A 511 9.22 5.64 -26.52
C ILE A 511 9.15 7.16 -26.33
N ARG A 512 8.19 7.83 -26.98
CA ARG A 512 7.89 9.26 -26.81
C ARG A 512 7.72 9.63 -25.34
N TYR A 513 6.84 8.95 -24.62
CA TYR A 513 6.60 9.18 -23.21
C TYR A 513 7.86 9.01 -22.38
N ASN A 514 8.62 7.95 -22.66
CA ASN A 514 9.86 7.67 -21.93
C ASN A 514 10.94 8.74 -22.10
N ILE A 515 11.07 9.32 -23.29
CA ILE A 515 12.00 10.44 -23.54
C ILE A 515 11.46 11.73 -22.92
N ALA A 516 10.16 12.05 -23.17
CA ALA A 516 9.51 13.25 -22.66
C ALA A 516 9.44 13.31 -21.13
N TYR A 517 9.62 12.18 -20.44
CA TYR A 517 9.67 12.12 -18.96
C TYR A 517 10.83 12.98 -18.40
N GLY A 518 11.89 13.22 -19.15
CA GLY A 518 12.98 14.13 -18.78
C GLY A 518 12.53 15.60 -18.65
N ARG A 519 11.59 16.05 -19.50
CA ARG A 519 10.98 17.38 -19.47
C ARG A 519 9.53 17.28 -19.95
N PRO A 520 8.55 17.12 -19.03
CA PRO A 520 7.14 17.10 -19.38
C PRO A 520 6.73 18.37 -20.13
N GLY A 521 5.98 18.20 -21.23
CA GLY A 521 5.55 19.31 -22.08
C GLY A 521 6.52 19.69 -23.20
N ALA A 522 7.63 18.96 -23.38
CA ALA A 522 8.53 19.16 -24.51
C ALA A 522 7.83 18.86 -25.84
N SER A 523 8.13 19.65 -26.86
CA SER A 523 7.61 19.47 -28.21
C SER A 523 8.16 18.22 -28.89
N GLN A 524 7.47 17.72 -29.91
CA GLN A 524 7.96 16.57 -30.70
C GLN A 524 9.35 16.84 -31.30
N ALA A 525 9.59 18.06 -31.79
CA ALA A 525 10.89 18.43 -32.38
C ALA A 525 12.04 18.35 -31.35
N GLU A 526 11.78 18.76 -30.10
CA GLU A 526 12.78 18.67 -29.01
C GLU A 526 13.04 17.20 -28.60
N ILE A 527 12.00 16.37 -28.57
CA ILE A 527 12.12 14.94 -28.31
C ILE A 527 12.96 14.27 -29.40
N GLU A 528 12.69 14.55 -30.66
CA GLU A 528 13.46 14.02 -31.79
C GLU A 528 14.89 14.54 -31.82
N HIS A 529 15.11 15.81 -31.47
CA HIS A 529 16.46 16.36 -31.33
C HIS A 529 17.26 15.62 -30.27
N ALA A 530 16.68 15.44 -29.09
CA ALA A 530 17.31 14.65 -28.01
C ALA A 530 17.57 13.19 -28.42
N ALA A 531 16.65 12.57 -29.16
CA ALA A 531 16.80 11.22 -29.68
C ALA A 531 17.92 11.11 -30.72
N ARG A 532 18.09 12.12 -31.59
CA ARG A 532 19.22 12.20 -32.54
C ARG A 532 20.56 12.30 -31.83
N LEU A 533 20.67 13.19 -30.85
CA LEU A 533 21.89 13.30 -30.03
C LEU A 533 22.22 12.02 -29.27
N ALA A 534 21.21 11.26 -28.84
CA ALA A 534 21.37 9.97 -28.17
C ALA A 534 21.52 8.77 -29.13
N GLN A 535 21.63 8.99 -30.43
CA GLN A 535 21.78 7.94 -31.45
C GLN A 535 20.65 6.89 -31.43
N VAL A 536 19.41 7.28 -31.10
CA VAL A 536 18.26 6.35 -31.04
C VAL A 536 17.18 6.70 -32.08
N HIS A 537 17.25 7.89 -32.70
CA HIS A 537 16.23 8.38 -33.63
C HIS A 537 15.99 7.44 -34.81
N ASP A 538 17.07 7.04 -35.53
CA ASP A 538 16.98 6.19 -36.71
C ASP A 538 16.45 4.78 -36.38
N PHE A 539 16.79 4.28 -35.19
CA PHE A 539 16.22 3.03 -34.69
C PHE A 539 14.72 3.17 -34.48
N VAL A 540 14.26 4.24 -33.82
CA VAL A 540 12.85 4.48 -33.53
C VAL A 540 12.04 4.62 -34.84
N LEU A 541 12.57 5.28 -35.86
CA LEU A 541 11.89 5.41 -37.16
C LEU A 541 11.72 4.09 -37.92
N ARG A 542 12.54 3.08 -37.63
CA ARG A 542 12.40 1.73 -38.21
C ARG A 542 11.32 0.88 -37.57
N LEU A 543 10.83 1.29 -36.39
CA LEU A 543 9.75 0.60 -35.71
C LEU A 543 8.40 0.90 -36.38
N PRO A 544 7.46 -0.05 -36.44
CA PRO A 544 6.17 0.14 -37.12
C PRO A 544 5.37 1.34 -36.63
N GLU A 545 5.41 1.65 -35.34
CA GLU A 545 4.69 2.76 -34.70
C GLU A 545 5.62 3.94 -34.36
N GLY A 546 6.90 3.89 -34.77
CA GLY A 546 7.88 4.93 -34.50
C GLY A 546 7.95 5.29 -33.02
N TYR A 547 7.85 6.58 -32.72
CA TYR A 547 7.87 7.09 -31.34
C TYR A 547 6.69 6.65 -30.46
N ASP A 548 5.59 6.17 -31.07
CA ASP A 548 4.42 5.68 -30.33
C ASP A 548 4.50 4.19 -30.03
N THR A 549 5.61 3.53 -30.39
CA THR A 549 5.87 2.14 -30.04
C THR A 549 5.96 1.96 -28.53
N ARG A 550 5.18 1.02 -27.98
CA ARG A 550 5.18 0.67 -26.56
C ARG A 550 6.36 -0.27 -26.22
N VAL A 551 7.13 0.10 -25.23
CA VAL A 551 8.36 -0.61 -24.84
C VAL A 551 8.13 -1.86 -23.98
N GLY A 552 6.89 -2.10 -23.51
CA GLY A 552 6.56 -3.20 -22.62
C GLY A 552 6.97 -2.95 -21.16
N GLU A 553 6.70 -3.93 -20.31
CA GLU A 553 7.02 -3.85 -18.88
C GLU A 553 8.55 -3.72 -18.69
N ARG A 554 9.01 -2.70 -17.96
CA ARG A 554 10.43 -2.36 -17.78
C ARG A 554 11.25 -2.26 -19.09
N GLY A 555 10.58 -2.05 -20.23
CA GLY A 555 11.26 -1.98 -21.53
C GLY A 555 11.70 -3.32 -22.11
N LEU A 556 11.06 -4.45 -21.75
CA LEU A 556 11.46 -5.79 -22.19
C LEU A 556 11.52 -6.00 -23.70
N LYS A 557 10.81 -5.15 -24.48
CA LYS A 557 10.82 -5.22 -25.94
C LYS A 557 12.05 -4.55 -26.59
N LEU A 558 12.90 -3.88 -25.81
CA LEU A 558 14.11 -3.21 -26.28
C LEU A 558 15.36 -3.94 -25.78
N SER A 559 16.40 -3.97 -26.59
CA SER A 559 17.73 -4.41 -26.17
C SER A 559 18.32 -3.51 -25.08
N GLY A 560 19.34 -3.98 -24.37
CA GLY A 560 20.04 -3.19 -23.34
C GLY A 560 20.55 -1.86 -23.87
N GLY A 561 21.18 -1.85 -25.05
CA GLY A 561 21.70 -0.64 -25.68
C GLY A 561 20.62 0.34 -26.13
N GLU A 562 19.48 -0.14 -26.62
CA GLU A 562 18.35 0.71 -26.99
C GLU A 562 17.71 1.36 -25.78
N LYS A 563 17.51 0.61 -24.67
CA LYS A 563 17.05 1.18 -23.40
C LYS A 563 17.95 2.29 -22.92
N GLN A 564 19.26 2.06 -23.00
CA GLN A 564 20.27 3.02 -22.53
C GLN A 564 20.27 4.29 -23.38
N ARG A 565 20.19 4.17 -24.73
CA ARG A 565 20.04 5.32 -25.62
C ARG A 565 18.76 6.11 -25.34
N VAL A 566 17.64 5.46 -25.01
CA VAL A 566 16.40 6.14 -24.59
C VAL A 566 16.62 6.88 -23.25
N ALA A 567 17.36 6.32 -22.29
CA ALA A 567 17.68 7.01 -21.03
C ALA A 567 18.63 8.20 -21.25
N ILE A 568 19.58 8.07 -22.17
CA ILE A 568 20.44 9.19 -22.57
C ILE A 568 19.60 10.31 -23.21
N ALA A 569 18.70 9.98 -24.14
CA ALA A 569 17.77 10.95 -24.75
C ALA A 569 16.91 11.67 -23.70
N ARG A 570 16.40 10.94 -22.70
CA ARG A 570 15.67 11.48 -21.54
C ARG A 570 16.51 12.50 -20.78
N THR A 571 17.78 12.18 -20.54
CA THR A 571 18.71 13.04 -19.79
C THR A 571 19.14 14.26 -20.60
N ILE A 572 19.35 14.12 -21.91
CA ILE A 572 19.60 15.23 -22.83
C ILE A 572 18.44 16.23 -22.83
N LEU A 573 17.22 15.71 -22.97
CA LEU A 573 16.01 16.53 -23.00
C LEU A 573 15.79 17.31 -21.70
N LYS A 574 16.20 16.74 -20.56
CA LYS A 574 16.18 17.39 -19.24
C LYS A 574 17.11 18.59 -19.17
N ASN A 575 18.23 18.58 -19.91
CA ASN A 575 19.27 19.62 -19.97
C ASN A 575 19.80 20.03 -18.58
N PRO A 576 20.30 19.10 -17.74
CA PRO A 576 20.71 19.39 -16.38
C PRO A 576 22.06 20.15 -16.33
N ARG A 577 22.32 20.84 -15.20
CA ARG A 577 23.61 21.53 -14.92
C ARG A 577 24.70 20.57 -14.43
N ILE A 578 24.28 19.47 -13.75
CA ILE A 578 25.17 18.41 -13.28
C ILE A 578 24.70 17.09 -13.93
N LEU A 579 25.66 16.33 -14.46
CA LEU A 579 25.44 15.04 -15.10
C LEU A 579 26.14 13.94 -14.32
N ILE A 580 25.41 12.86 -14.01
CA ILE A 580 25.96 11.65 -13.41
C ILE A 580 25.87 10.52 -14.44
N LEU A 581 27.00 9.90 -14.76
CA LEU A 581 27.10 8.72 -15.62
C LEU A 581 27.47 7.53 -14.73
N ASP A 582 26.50 6.64 -14.45
CA ASP A 582 26.70 5.48 -13.58
C ASP A 582 26.80 4.22 -14.45
N GLU A 583 28.04 3.75 -14.71
CA GLU A 583 28.34 2.57 -15.52
C GLU A 583 27.60 2.51 -16.88
N ALA A 584 27.48 3.65 -17.53
CA ALA A 584 26.62 3.84 -18.69
C ALA A 584 26.94 2.96 -19.92
N THR A 585 27.97 2.09 -19.88
CA THR A 585 28.40 1.24 -21.02
C THR A 585 28.68 -0.21 -20.65
N SER A 586 28.44 -0.65 -19.42
CA SER A 586 28.93 -1.94 -18.89
C SER A 586 28.33 -3.20 -19.55
N ALA A 587 27.14 -3.11 -20.14
CA ALA A 587 26.38 -4.25 -20.67
C ALA A 587 26.27 -4.24 -22.22
N LEU A 588 27.20 -3.57 -22.93
CA LEU A 588 27.09 -3.31 -24.36
C LEU A 588 28.20 -3.99 -25.16
N ASP A 589 27.90 -4.33 -26.41
CA ASP A 589 28.89 -4.74 -27.39
C ASP A 589 29.79 -3.56 -27.75
N THR A 590 31.04 -3.84 -28.20
CA THR A 590 32.07 -2.84 -28.43
C THR A 590 31.66 -1.73 -29.40
N ARG A 591 30.88 -2.05 -30.44
CA ARG A 591 30.41 -1.05 -31.41
C ARG A 591 29.36 -0.10 -30.78
N THR A 592 28.39 -0.64 -30.08
CA THR A 592 27.39 0.14 -29.36
C THR A 592 28.02 0.98 -28.24
N GLU A 593 29.04 0.46 -27.57
CA GLU A 593 29.81 1.20 -26.56
C GLU A 593 30.49 2.46 -27.16
N GLN A 594 31.09 2.35 -28.35
CA GLN A 594 31.72 3.51 -29.02
C GLN A 594 30.68 4.56 -29.43
N GLU A 595 29.55 4.13 -30.01
CA GLU A 595 28.44 5.02 -30.40
C GLU A 595 27.83 5.76 -29.21
N ILE A 596 27.61 5.06 -28.10
CA ILE A 596 27.09 5.63 -26.85
C ILE A 596 28.15 6.52 -26.19
N GLY A 597 29.43 6.13 -26.19
CA GLY A 597 30.51 6.92 -25.67
C GLY A 597 30.61 8.29 -26.37
N ALA A 598 30.44 8.32 -27.70
CA ALA A 598 30.41 9.59 -28.44
C ALA A 598 29.20 10.46 -28.03
N ALA A 599 28.00 9.86 -27.88
CA ALA A 599 26.80 10.57 -27.41
C ALA A 599 26.98 11.11 -25.99
N LEU A 600 27.58 10.34 -25.09
CA LEU A 600 27.84 10.74 -23.70
C LEU A 600 28.84 11.89 -23.64
N ARG A 601 29.93 11.84 -24.42
CA ARG A 601 30.90 12.96 -24.53
C ARG A 601 30.24 14.24 -25.03
N ALA A 602 29.38 14.16 -26.03
CA ALA A 602 28.66 15.33 -26.54
C ALA A 602 27.70 15.93 -25.47
N VAL A 603 27.08 15.08 -24.65
CA VAL A 603 26.21 15.51 -23.56
C VAL A 603 26.99 16.09 -22.39
N SER A 604 28.21 15.60 -22.10
CA SER A 604 29.06 16.08 -21.01
C SER A 604 29.66 17.46 -21.28
N GLN A 605 29.77 17.86 -22.56
CA GLN A 605 30.28 19.18 -22.91
C GLN A 605 29.45 20.30 -22.25
N ALA A 606 30.13 21.26 -21.66
CA ALA A 606 29.59 22.40 -20.93
C ALA A 606 28.74 22.04 -19.69
N ARG A 607 28.88 20.82 -19.14
CA ARG A 607 28.20 20.38 -17.89
C ARG A 607 29.23 19.89 -16.89
N THR A 608 28.93 20.09 -15.61
CA THR A 608 29.72 19.46 -14.55
C THR A 608 29.37 17.97 -14.50
N THR A 609 30.33 17.10 -14.77
CA THR A 609 30.08 15.67 -14.98
C THR A 609 30.78 14.82 -13.93
N LEU A 610 30.04 13.88 -13.35
CA LEU A 610 30.53 12.86 -12.45
C LEU A 610 30.39 11.50 -13.13
N ILE A 611 31.48 10.81 -13.39
CA ILE A 611 31.51 9.48 -14.02
C ILE A 611 31.81 8.44 -12.95
N ILE A 612 30.91 7.52 -12.73
CA ILE A 612 31.14 6.32 -11.91
C ILE A 612 31.44 5.18 -12.87
N ALA A 613 32.65 4.68 -12.87
CA ALA A 613 33.10 3.73 -13.86
C ALA A 613 33.58 2.41 -13.26
N HIS A 614 33.26 1.33 -13.96
CA HIS A 614 33.87 0.01 -13.79
C HIS A 614 34.91 -0.30 -14.87
N ARG A 615 34.79 0.31 -16.06
CA ARG A 615 35.75 0.20 -17.15
C ARG A 615 36.63 1.46 -17.18
N LEU A 616 37.93 1.28 -17.01
CA LEU A 616 38.88 2.40 -16.95
C LEU A 616 39.04 3.08 -18.32
N SER A 617 38.74 2.39 -19.42
CA SER A 617 38.73 2.98 -20.77
C SER A 617 37.79 4.17 -20.92
N THR A 618 36.75 4.25 -20.10
CA THR A 618 35.73 5.33 -20.16
C THR A 618 36.13 6.60 -19.41
N VAL A 619 37.19 6.56 -18.59
CA VAL A 619 37.61 7.68 -17.72
C VAL A 619 38.92 8.32 -18.11
N VAL A 620 39.53 7.85 -19.19
CA VAL A 620 40.84 8.36 -19.67
C VAL A 620 40.81 9.86 -19.96
N ASP A 621 39.68 10.35 -20.50
CA ASP A 621 39.50 11.77 -20.89
C ASP A 621 38.97 12.63 -19.73
N ALA A 622 38.86 12.13 -18.50
CA ALA A 622 38.37 12.90 -17.35
C ALA A 622 39.44 13.89 -16.87
N ASP A 623 39.01 15.12 -16.51
CA ASP A 623 39.92 16.16 -15.97
C ASP A 623 40.59 15.73 -14.66
N SER A 624 39.88 14.93 -13.86
CA SER A 624 40.42 14.35 -12.62
C SER A 624 39.76 12.97 -12.38
N ILE A 625 40.55 12.06 -11.84
CA ILE A 625 40.13 10.72 -11.45
C ILE A 625 40.42 10.56 -9.97
N ILE A 626 39.45 10.06 -9.21
CA ILE A 626 39.65 9.63 -7.82
C ILE A 626 39.50 8.11 -7.72
N VAL A 627 40.39 7.49 -6.96
CA VAL A 627 40.32 6.08 -6.61
C VAL A 627 39.69 5.94 -5.22
N LEU A 628 38.55 5.29 -5.18
CA LEU A 628 37.82 5.06 -3.93
C LEU A 628 38.08 3.61 -3.45
N SER A 629 38.58 3.45 -2.23
CA SER A 629 38.78 2.16 -1.59
C SER A 629 38.33 2.21 -0.13
N GLU A 630 37.58 1.22 0.31
CA GLU A 630 37.03 1.12 1.68
C GLU A 630 36.38 2.41 2.19
N GLY A 631 35.70 3.13 1.30
CA GLY A 631 34.99 4.37 1.61
C GLY A 631 35.90 5.60 1.72
N LYS A 632 37.16 5.54 1.31
CA LYS A 632 38.11 6.66 1.34
C LYS A 632 38.68 6.94 -0.05
N VAL A 633 38.99 8.19 -0.33
CA VAL A 633 39.79 8.57 -1.50
C VAL A 633 41.24 8.25 -1.20
N ILE A 634 41.84 7.33 -1.96
CA ILE A 634 43.25 6.90 -1.75
C ILE A 634 44.19 7.49 -2.78
N GLU A 635 43.70 7.80 -3.99
CA GLU A 635 44.48 8.45 -5.05
C GLU A 635 43.61 9.47 -5.77
N GLN A 636 44.26 10.55 -6.24
CA GLN A 636 43.64 11.58 -7.08
C GLN A 636 44.66 12.12 -8.06
N GLY A 637 44.24 12.38 -9.31
CA GLY A 637 45.05 12.95 -10.38
C GLY A 637 44.42 12.72 -11.75
N THR A 638 45.13 13.13 -12.80
CA THR A 638 44.77 12.78 -14.18
C THR A 638 45.19 11.35 -14.50
N HIS A 639 44.67 10.79 -15.61
CA HIS A 639 45.02 9.45 -16.06
C HIS A 639 46.55 9.25 -16.15
N ALA A 640 47.28 10.19 -16.78
CA ALA A 640 48.71 10.10 -16.93
C ALA A 640 49.47 10.18 -15.58
N GLU A 641 49.06 11.06 -14.68
CA GLU A 641 49.64 11.19 -13.35
C GLU A 641 49.46 9.94 -12.49
N LEU A 642 48.28 9.33 -12.55
CA LEU A 642 47.96 8.12 -11.78
C LEU A 642 48.69 6.88 -12.31
N LEU A 643 48.88 6.78 -13.63
CA LEU A 643 49.73 5.73 -14.21
C LEU A 643 51.20 5.92 -13.78
N ALA A 644 51.73 7.17 -13.82
CA ALA A 644 53.08 7.45 -13.42
C ALA A 644 53.35 7.18 -11.92
N LYS A 645 52.33 7.29 -11.06
CA LYS A 645 52.42 6.94 -9.63
C LYS A 645 52.57 5.44 -9.37
N ALA A 646 52.30 4.58 -10.37
CA ALA A 646 52.31 3.12 -10.26
C ALA A 646 51.56 2.59 -9.01
N GLY A 647 50.46 3.25 -8.66
CA GLY A 647 49.61 2.93 -7.50
C GLY A 647 48.46 1.99 -7.82
N VAL A 648 47.39 2.06 -7.01
CA VAL A 648 46.21 1.20 -7.17
C VAL A 648 45.52 1.40 -8.52
N TYR A 649 45.48 2.64 -9.04
CA TYR A 649 44.94 2.94 -10.36
C TYR A 649 45.70 2.23 -11.48
N ALA A 650 47.05 2.30 -11.46
CA ALA A 650 47.89 1.66 -12.45
C ALA A 650 47.71 0.13 -12.44
N HIS A 651 47.69 -0.49 -11.26
CA HIS A 651 47.41 -1.93 -11.13
C HIS A 651 46.02 -2.33 -11.65
N MET A 652 45.00 -1.50 -11.40
CA MET A 652 43.65 -1.75 -11.94
C MET A 652 43.62 -1.60 -13.47
N TRP A 653 44.38 -0.67 -14.01
CA TRP A 653 44.52 -0.44 -15.45
C TRP A 653 45.16 -1.64 -16.14
N ASP A 654 46.33 -2.08 -15.64
CA ASP A 654 47.07 -3.22 -16.18
C ASP A 654 46.20 -4.52 -16.13
N ALA A 655 45.55 -4.76 -15.02
CA ALA A 655 44.66 -5.90 -14.85
C ALA A 655 43.45 -5.91 -15.82
N GLN A 656 42.97 -4.74 -16.27
CA GLN A 656 41.93 -4.64 -17.28
C GLN A 656 42.44 -4.79 -18.72
N GLN A 657 43.73 -4.44 -18.97
CA GLN A 657 44.36 -4.62 -20.27
C GLN A 657 44.80 -6.07 -20.51
N GLU A 658 45.20 -6.79 -19.45
CA GLU A 658 45.60 -8.20 -19.51
C GLU A 658 44.43 -9.19 -19.68
N GLN A 659 43.17 -8.76 -19.54
CA GLN A 659 42.01 -9.59 -19.88
C GLN A 659 41.78 -9.51 -21.41
N PRO A 660 42.13 -10.55 -22.21
CA PRO A 660 41.85 -10.56 -23.64
C PRO A 660 40.32 -10.50 -23.84
N ALA A 661 39.89 -9.71 -24.83
CA ALA A 661 38.48 -9.55 -25.21
C ALA A 661 37.78 -10.85 -25.71
N ASP A 662 38.43 -11.99 -25.63
CA ASP A 662 38.07 -13.22 -26.34
C ASP A 662 37.60 -14.41 -25.46
N LEU A 663 37.21 -14.19 -24.20
CA LEU A 663 36.60 -15.25 -23.37
C LEU A 663 35.19 -14.88 -22.91
N ILE A 664 34.29 -14.67 -23.88
CA ILE A 664 32.85 -14.89 -23.63
C ILE A 664 32.48 -16.16 -24.40
N PRO A 665 32.18 -17.28 -23.75
CA PRO A 665 31.56 -18.40 -24.42
C PRO A 665 30.19 -17.99 -24.96
N VAL A 666 29.93 -18.29 -26.22
CA VAL A 666 28.68 -18.10 -26.96
C VAL A 666 27.51 -18.83 -26.28
#